data_cbba4d045e61d9d72eebb3c47d6598b5
#
_entry.id   cbba4d045e61d9d72eebb3c47d6598b5
#
_cell.length_a   1.000
_cell.length_b   1.000
_cell.length_c   1.000
_cell.angle_alpha   90.00
_cell.angle_beta   90.00
_cell.angle_gamma   90.00
#
_symmetry.space_group_name_H-M   'P 1'
#
loop_
_entity.id
_entity.type
_entity.pdbx_description
1 polymer ?
#
loop_
_entity_poly.entity_id
_entity_poly.type
_entity_poly.pdbx_seq_one_letter_code
_entity_poly.pdbx_strand_id
1 'polypeptide(L)'
;MNNLFPFAIAFILAFVSPALAQNSLLPKQELLEKETFWDNKDWDWYKSNIPFFECPDSEIQTTYYYRWELLTKHLTYGSPNSGYSFTEFIDRPFWSGTYGAISCPAGHQLYEARWLRNNRYSQDYCRYWLKTPGAQPRNYSTWLADSVWATHQIHPNLAFINDLLSSLKTNHEGWEKRFFSPQIGLFWQNGHDDGMEFNINSRQSKDILRGAPAFRPTINSYMYADAIAIAKIAELANDKNTSALFRSKAEGIKDNLQKQLWDPKRKFFFPLSQREEEADGFKTNPLTLTYQSGKYAGSEYGRELIGYIPWQFNLPDANKGYEVAWKKLLDSEGFKAPFGPSTVERNDPMFLLKKSCCWWSGQSWPYATSQTLKAMANLLQNYPQSIVNSSDYFELFKTFSKTHRKNGVPYLAEACHPDTGSFEGHDGYNHSEHYFHSSFNDLLITGLIGIIPRDDNTLEVKPLAPTSWHYFALSDVPYKDHLISIIWDKDGSRYNKGKGLRLFANGIEIANSANLGPLSAKLPLLEKNAIKSNLAQVNYAVNNDGDYYPRLESSFVNPKTPISKLIDGNYWYHISPPNRWTCEGSPNPTDWVSIDLGNKRKVHSVKLYLLDDGKNVTPPSQLTLEHWANNSWLPIPNQTLSTGKPVGRKANTITFPEMELTKIRVTLHHPVNAKAGLSEIEIWGDALLPISQPINPPGNIAFNPGNLPFPKASASYADRFGGKPASAIDGKTNFLPSPTNRWTSYESPNSSDWLEVDFGADKSFNKIELAIYDDRGGVQPPTNYEVQFWNGSEWKEVLSFKKLPEKPIGGQFNKITFTPVKASKVRVVFTHAGKARSGVSEILIWND
;
A
#
# COMPACT_ATOMS: atom_id res chain seq x y z
N MET A 1 5.80 52.10 -68.15
CA MET A 1 6.54 50.84 -68.14
C MET A 1 6.25 50.15 -66.82
N ASN A 2 5.35 49.22 -66.89
CA ASN A 2 4.78 48.52 -65.77
C ASN A 2 5.61 47.26 -65.43
N ASN A 3 6.06 47.11 -64.19
CA ASN A 3 6.56 45.83 -63.65
C ASN A 3 5.62 45.33 -62.58
N LEU A 4 4.84 44.30 -62.92
CA LEU A 4 4.03 43.51 -62.05
C LEU A 4 4.91 42.35 -61.46
N PHE A 5 5.04 42.26 -60.19
CA PHE A 5 5.52 41.03 -59.43
C PHE A 5 4.33 40.14 -59.08
N PRO A 6 4.37 38.85 -59.38
CA PRO A 6 3.35 37.92 -58.85
C PRO A 6 3.73 37.44 -57.48
N PHE A 7 2.80 37.60 -56.54
CA PHE A 7 2.85 36.91 -55.20
C PHE A 7 2.57 35.44 -55.44
N ALA A 8 3.54 34.59 -55.12
CA ALA A 8 3.36 33.16 -55.00
C ALA A 8 2.86 32.83 -53.58
N ILE A 9 1.59 32.44 -53.46
CA ILE A 9 1.02 31.89 -52.25
C ILE A 9 1.46 30.41 -52.17
N ALA A 10 2.42 30.09 -51.27
CA ALA A 10 2.78 28.73 -50.92
C ALA A 10 1.72 28.13 -49.99
N PHE A 11 0.88 27.25 -50.53
CA PHE A 11 0.03 26.38 -49.69
C PHE A 11 0.92 25.36 -48.97
N ILE A 12 1.15 25.54 -47.70
CA ILE A 12 1.72 24.50 -46.81
C ILE A 12 0.59 23.50 -46.55
N LEU A 13 0.58 22.41 -47.30
CA LEU A 13 -0.18 21.20 -46.96
C LEU A 13 0.49 20.58 -45.76
N ALA A 14 -0.06 20.86 -44.58
CA ALA A 14 0.24 20.08 -43.38
C ALA A 14 -0.30 18.65 -43.58
N PHE A 15 0.59 17.73 -43.94
CA PHE A 15 0.30 16.32 -43.81
C PHE A 15 0.08 16.00 -42.31
N VAL A 16 -1.18 16.09 -41.85
CA VAL A 16 -1.60 15.39 -40.66
C VAL A 16 -1.54 13.90 -41.00
N SER A 17 -0.44 13.24 -40.63
CA SER A 17 -0.42 11.79 -40.59
C SER A 17 -1.58 11.34 -39.71
N PRO A 18 -2.53 10.54 -40.20
CA PRO A 18 -3.48 9.92 -39.30
C PRO A 18 -2.65 9.01 -38.42
N ALA A 19 -2.51 9.37 -37.14
CA ALA A 19 -2.15 8.41 -36.12
C ALA A 19 -3.16 7.28 -36.28
N LEU A 20 -2.71 6.15 -36.82
CA LEU A 20 -3.46 4.90 -36.86
C LEU A 20 -3.91 4.65 -35.44
N ALA A 21 -5.17 4.91 -35.14
CA ALA A 21 -5.83 4.43 -33.96
C ALA A 21 -5.66 2.91 -34.01
N GLN A 22 -4.64 2.42 -33.33
CA GLN A 22 -4.39 0.99 -33.18
C GLN A 22 -5.64 0.45 -32.52
N ASN A 23 -6.50 -0.24 -33.29
CA ASN A 23 -7.71 -0.85 -32.74
C ASN A 23 -7.27 -1.71 -31.55
N SER A 24 -7.65 -1.28 -30.35
CA SER A 24 -7.39 -2.03 -29.13
C SER A 24 -7.92 -3.45 -29.31
N LEU A 25 -7.11 -4.45 -28.96
CA LEU A 25 -7.50 -5.85 -29.03
C LEU A 25 -8.81 -6.13 -28.26
N LEU A 26 -8.99 -5.48 -27.13
CA LEU A 26 -10.17 -5.61 -26.26
C LEU A 26 -10.90 -4.27 -26.13
N PRO A 27 -12.22 -4.27 -26.00
CA PRO A 27 -13.06 -3.07 -25.81
C PRO A 27 -12.91 -2.54 -24.37
N LYS A 28 -11.80 -1.88 -24.08
CA LYS A 28 -11.38 -1.47 -22.72
C LYS A 28 -12.46 -0.71 -21.95
N GLN A 29 -13.11 0.27 -22.59
CA GLN A 29 -14.15 1.07 -21.95
C GLN A 29 -15.37 0.21 -21.53
N GLU A 30 -15.83 -0.66 -22.45
CA GLU A 30 -16.97 -1.53 -22.21
C GLU A 30 -16.69 -2.55 -21.09
N LEU A 31 -15.44 -3.09 -21.04
CA LEU A 31 -15.00 -4.01 -19.99
C LEU A 31 -15.01 -3.37 -18.61
N LEU A 32 -14.64 -2.08 -18.51
CA LEU A 32 -14.69 -1.33 -17.25
C LEU A 32 -16.14 -1.00 -16.88
N GLU A 33 -16.93 -0.45 -17.81
CA GLU A 33 -18.30 0.01 -17.55
C GLU A 33 -19.31 -1.12 -17.31
N LYS A 34 -19.00 -2.33 -17.75
CA LYS A 34 -19.81 -3.52 -17.49
C LYS A 34 -19.94 -3.83 -15.99
N GLU A 35 -18.91 -3.52 -15.21
CA GLU A 35 -18.87 -3.81 -13.78
C GLU A 35 -19.42 -2.63 -12.97
N THR A 36 -20.20 -2.92 -11.92
CA THR A 36 -20.93 -1.90 -11.14
C THR A 36 -20.32 -1.57 -9.78
N PHE A 37 -19.28 -2.29 -9.37
CA PHE A 37 -18.66 -2.15 -8.06
C PHE A 37 -17.68 -0.97 -7.91
N TRP A 38 -17.37 -0.26 -8.97
CA TRP A 38 -16.35 0.78 -8.97
C TRP A 38 -16.69 1.96 -8.05
N ASP A 39 -15.84 2.22 -7.06
CA ASP A 39 -15.79 3.50 -6.35
C ASP A 39 -14.93 4.51 -7.11
N ASN A 40 -13.78 4.08 -7.62
CA ASN A 40 -12.95 4.86 -8.52
C ASN A 40 -13.36 4.64 -9.97
N LYS A 41 -13.86 5.70 -10.64
CA LYS A 41 -14.28 5.68 -12.05
C LYS A 41 -13.30 6.40 -12.97
N ASP A 42 -12.04 6.47 -12.59
CA ASP A 42 -10.99 7.07 -13.43
C ASP A 42 -10.57 6.09 -14.55
N TRP A 43 -11.47 5.94 -15.55
CA TRP A 43 -11.24 5.03 -16.68
C TRP A 43 -9.95 5.34 -17.43
N ASP A 44 -9.54 6.61 -17.50
CA ASP A 44 -8.31 7.00 -18.19
C ASP A 44 -7.08 6.50 -17.43
N TRP A 45 -7.12 6.51 -16.09
CA TRP A 45 -6.11 5.90 -15.27
C TRP A 45 -6.04 4.38 -15.51
N TYR A 46 -7.17 3.67 -15.45
CA TYR A 46 -7.19 2.22 -15.69
C TYR A 46 -6.73 1.87 -17.10
N LYS A 47 -7.26 2.53 -18.15
CA LYS A 47 -6.83 2.32 -19.54
C LYS A 47 -5.33 2.56 -19.75
N SER A 48 -4.73 3.43 -18.93
CA SER A 48 -3.31 3.76 -19.03
C SER A 48 -2.40 2.86 -18.20
N ASN A 49 -2.93 2.21 -17.16
CA ASN A 49 -2.09 1.51 -16.18
C ASN A 49 -2.29 0.01 -16.07
N ILE A 50 -3.51 -0.53 -16.25
CA ILE A 50 -3.75 -1.96 -16.05
C ILE A 50 -3.67 -2.77 -17.34
N PRO A 51 -3.27 -4.05 -17.29
CA PRO A 51 -3.55 -5.00 -18.34
C PRO A 51 -5.06 -5.29 -18.42
N PHE A 52 -5.56 -5.61 -19.62
CA PHE A 52 -6.96 -5.95 -19.83
C PHE A 52 -7.14 -7.43 -20.08
N PHE A 53 -8.17 -8.01 -19.50
CA PHE A 53 -8.42 -9.45 -19.55
C PHE A 53 -9.88 -9.78 -19.89
N GLU A 54 -10.05 -10.83 -20.69
CA GLU A 54 -11.33 -11.41 -21.06
C GLU A 54 -11.24 -12.94 -21.08
N CYS A 55 -12.26 -13.60 -20.54
CA CYS A 55 -12.41 -15.07 -20.58
C CYS A 55 -13.89 -15.45 -20.52
N PRO A 56 -14.25 -16.74 -20.78
CA PRO A 56 -15.66 -17.19 -20.70
C PRO A 56 -16.20 -17.31 -19.26
N ASP A 57 -15.38 -17.27 -18.24
CA ASP A 57 -15.78 -17.33 -16.84
C ASP A 57 -15.96 -15.92 -16.26
N SER A 58 -17.22 -15.49 -16.16
CA SER A 58 -17.57 -14.13 -15.70
C SER A 58 -17.14 -13.86 -14.25
N GLU A 59 -17.14 -14.88 -13.38
CA GLU A 59 -16.75 -14.71 -11.98
C GLU A 59 -15.25 -14.40 -11.85
N ILE A 60 -14.42 -15.10 -12.62
CA ILE A 60 -12.98 -14.83 -12.71
C ILE A 60 -12.72 -13.44 -13.30
N GLN A 61 -13.41 -13.08 -14.40
CA GLN A 61 -13.27 -11.79 -15.06
C GLN A 61 -13.67 -10.63 -14.14
N THR A 62 -14.81 -10.71 -13.47
CA THR A 62 -15.26 -9.70 -12.49
C THR A 62 -14.27 -9.56 -11.33
N THR A 63 -13.75 -10.69 -10.80
CA THR A 63 -12.74 -10.67 -9.74
C THR A 63 -11.44 -9.99 -10.20
N TYR A 64 -11.01 -10.24 -11.44
CA TYR A 64 -9.83 -9.58 -12.02
C TYR A 64 -9.94 -8.05 -11.99
N TYR A 65 -11.08 -7.48 -12.43
CA TYR A 65 -11.29 -6.04 -12.40
C TYR A 65 -11.50 -5.50 -10.99
N TYR A 66 -12.20 -6.24 -10.13
CA TYR A 66 -12.31 -5.87 -8.72
C TYR A 66 -10.94 -5.79 -8.02
N ARG A 67 -9.99 -6.65 -8.35
CA ARG A 67 -8.64 -6.61 -7.79
C ARG A 67 -7.89 -5.33 -8.19
N TRP A 68 -8.11 -4.79 -9.37
CA TRP A 68 -7.56 -3.47 -9.75
C TRP A 68 -8.25 -2.32 -9.00
N GLU A 69 -9.56 -2.39 -8.78
CA GLU A 69 -10.26 -1.45 -7.89
C GLU A 69 -9.68 -1.52 -6.47
N LEU A 70 -9.50 -2.73 -5.93
CA LEU A 70 -8.90 -2.96 -4.61
C LEU A 70 -7.52 -2.33 -4.51
N LEU A 71 -6.66 -2.53 -5.51
CA LEU A 71 -5.32 -1.92 -5.53
C LEU A 71 -5.40 -0.39 -5.46
N THR A 72 -6.33 0.26 -6.18
CA THR A 72 -6.47 1.72 -6.13
C THR A 72 -6.95 2.25 -4.78
N LYS A 73 -7.69 1.45 -3.99
CA LYS A 73 -8.09 1.80 -2.63
C LYS A 73 -6.90 1.87 -1.65
N HIS A 74 -5.86 1.13 -1.95
CA HIS A 74 -4.66 0.98 -1.10
C HIS A 74 -3.44 1.74 -1.61
N LEU A 75 -3.49 2.22 -2.86
CA LEU A 75 -2.42 3.06 -3.41
C LEU A 75 -2.42 4.42 -2.71
N THR A 76 -1.26 4.82 -2.18
CA THR A 76 -1.07 6.10 -1.52
C THR A 76 0.23 6.76 -2.00
N TYR A 77 0.28 8.09 -1.94
CA TYR A 77 1.50 8.84 -2.16
C TYR A 77 2.06 9.26 -0.79
N GLY A 78 3.18 8.66 -0.37
CA GLY A 78 3.69 8.81 0.99
C GLY A 78 4.25 10.19 1.28
N SER A 79 5.26 10.59 0.53
CA SER A 79 5.88 11.91 0.64
C SER A 79 6.51 12.32 -0.70
N PRO A 80 6.88 13.61 -0.87
CA PRO A 80 7.59 14.07 -2.06
C PRO A 80 8.88 13.28 -2.37
N ASN A 81 9.54 12.79 -1.33
CA ASN A 81 10.82 12.06 -1.43
C ASN A 81 10.66 10.54 -1.56
N SER A 82 9.59 9.97 -1.02
CA SER A 82 9.36 8.51 -1.06
C SER A 82 8.53 8.05 -2.26
N GLY A 83 7.64 8.92 -2.76
CA GLY A 83 6.72 8.55 -3.83
C GLY A 83 5.60 7.63 -3.37
N TYR A 84 5.21 6.68 -4.22
CA TYR A 84 4.09 5.78 -3.98
C TYR A 84 4.40 4.65 -3.00
N SER A 85 3.38 4.25 -2.24
CA SER A 85 3.35 3.06 -1.39
C SER A 85 1.95 2.45 -1.38
N PHE A 86 1.80 1.30 -0.69
CA PHE A 86 0.50 0.65 -0.52
C PHE A 86 0.20 0.45 0.96
N THR A 87 -1.07 0.64 1.32
CA THR A 87 -1.56 0.30 2.66
C THR A 87 -2.08 -1.14 2.67
N GLU A 88 -2.15 -1.76 3.84
CA GLU A 88 -2.80 -3.06 4.01
C GLU A 88 -4.31 -2.90 4.23
N PHE A 89 -4.67 -1.91 5.05
CA PHE A 89 -6.05 -1.54 5.36
C PHE A 89 -6.46 -0.29 4.59
N ILE A 90 -7.74 -0.12 4.31
CA ILE A 90 -8.24 1.12 3.71
C ILE A 90 -8.17 2.33 4.65
N ASP A 91 -8.12 2.13 5.96
CA ASP A 91 -7.70 3.15 6.93
C ASP A 91 -6.25 2.88 7.36
N ARG A 92 -5.63 3.83 8.07
CA ARG A 92 -4.29 3.69 8.65
C ARG A 92 -4.41 3.51 10.15
N PRO A 93 -4.52 2.26 10.65
CA PRO A 93 -4.62 2.02 12.08
C PRO A 93 -3.31 2.36 12.79
N PHE A 94 -3.37 2.57 14.12
CA PHE A 94 -2.21 3.03 14.90
C PHE A 94 -1.02 2.03 14.92
N TRP A 95 -1.25 0.76 14.60
CA TRP A 95 -0.21 -0.28 14.51
C TRP A 95 0.44 -0.39 13.13
N SER A 96 -0.08 0.29 12.11
CA SER A 96 0.56 0.33 10.80
C SER A 96 1.84 1.16 10.83
N GLY A 97 2.77 0.85 9.93
CA GLY A 97 4.00 1.61 9.75
C GLY A 97 3.76 2.97 9.08
N THR A 98 4.84 3.64 8.77
CA THR A 98 4.83 4.92 8.04
C THR A 98 3.97 4.81 6.79
N TYR A 99 3.11 5.79 6.54
CA TYR A 99 2.14 5.88 5.44
C TYR A 99 1.09 4.75 5.41
N GLY A 100 0.91 4.03 6.51
CA GLY A 100 -0.06 2.94 6.61
C GLY A 100 0.39 1.61 6.02
N ALA A 101 1.67 1.47 5.65
CA ALA A 101 2.21 0.23 5.12
C ALA A 101 2.57 -0.76 6.23
N ILE A 102 2.37 -2.05 5.96
CA ILE A 102 2.75 -3.17 6.84
C ILE A 102 3.57 -4.17 6.02
N SER A 103 4.64 -4.72 6.59
CA SER A 103 5.57 -5.57 5.81
C SER A 103 5.00 -6.95 5.49
N CYS A 104 4.02 -7.44 6.24
CA CYS A 104 3.41 -8.75 6.01
C CYS A 104 2.93 -8.94 4.56
N PRO A 105 2.06 -8.08 3.99
CA PRO A 105 1.56 -8.24 2.62
C PRO A 105 2.48 -7.67 1.54
N ALA A 106 3.61 -7.05 1.88
CA ALA A 106 4.44 -6.31 0.92
C ALA A 106 4.82 -7.11 -0.33
N GLY A 107 5.17 -8.38 -0.17
CA GLY A 107 5.48 -9.27 -1.28
C GLY A 107 4.28 -9.53 -2.19
N HIS A 108 3.09 -9.72 -1.63
CA HIS A 108 1.85 -9.88 -2.40
C HIS A 108 1.51 -8.61 -3.18
N GLN A 109 1.60 -7.44 -2.50
CA GLN A 109 1.29 -6.14 -3.09
C GLN A 109 2.25 -5.80 -4.24
N LEU A 110 3.55 -6.09 -4.09
CA LEU A 110 4.54 -5.89 -5.15
C LEU A 110 4.33 -6.84 -6.33
N TYR A 111 3.93 -8.09 -6.09
CA TYR A 111 3.60 -9.04 -7.16
C TYR A 111 2.37 -8.60 -7.96
N GLU A 112 1.36 -7.99 -7.32
CA GLU A 112 0.23 -7.37 -8.03
C GLU A 112 0.67 -6.11 -8.79
N ALA A 113 1.35 -5.17 -8.10
CA ALA A 113 1.70 -3.86 -8.64
C ALA A 113 2.72 -3.90 -9.78
N ARG A 114 3.57 -4.93 -9.87
CA ARG A 114 4.55 -5.07 -10.96
C ARG A 114 3.92 -5.13 -12.35
N TRP A 115 2.64 -5.48 -12.44
CA TRP A 115 1.88 -5.53 -13.69
C TRP A 115 1.24 -4.22 -14.09
N LEU A 116 1.38 -3.15 -13.29
CA LEU A 116 1.02 -1.80 -13.70
C LEU A 116 2.02 -1.27 -14.74
N ARG A 117 1.52 -0.61 -15.80
CA ARG A 117 2.38 -0.09 -16.88
C ARG A 117 3.29 1.04 -16.43
N ASN A 118 2.83 1.87 -15.49
CA ASN A 118 3.71 2.84 -14.84
C ASN A 118 4.52 2.13 -13.75
N ASN A 119 5.78 1.85 -14.05
CA ASN A 119 6.71 1.15 -13.17
C ASN A 119 7.00 1.90 -11.86
N ARG A 120 6.66 3.17 -11.78
CA ARG A 120 6.91 3.99 -10.61
C ARG A 120 6.17 3.46 -9.38
N TYR A 121 4.94 2.94 -9.53
CA TYR A 121 4.16 2.42 -8.41
C TYR A 121 4.90 1.29 -7.67
N SER A 122 5.43 0.32 -8.39
CA SER A 122 6.16 -0.79 -7.77
C SER A 122 7.59 -0.39 -7.36
N GLN A 123 8.30 0.43 -8.16
CA GLN A 123 9.68 0.84 -7.84
C GLN A 123 9.75 1.79 -6.64
N ASP A 124 8.83 2.76 -6.52
CA ASP A 124 8.74 3.64 -5.34
C ASP A 124 8.42 2.81 -4.08
N TYR A 125 7.52 1.81 -4.18
CA TYR A 125 7.18 0.96 -3.05
C TYR A 125 8.34 0.04 -2.62
N CYS A 126 9.16 -0.44 -3.55
CA CYS A 126 10.42 -1.11 -3.21
C CYS A 126 11.38 -0.17 -2.45
N ARG A 127 11.53 1.07 -2.94
CA ARG A 127 12.36 2.09 -2.25
C ARG A 127 11.81 2.46 -0.89
N TYR A 128 10.49 2.57 -0.76
CA TYR A 128 9.82 2.82 0.52
C TYR A 128 10.34 1.88 1.62
N TRP A 129 10.29 0.58 1.39
CA TRP A 129 10.73 -0.42 2.37
C TRP A 129 12.18 -0.31 2.78
N LEU A 130 13.04 0.09 1.86
CA LEU A 130 14.50 0.03 2.02
C LEU A 130 15.15 1.39 2.34
N LYS A 131 14.48 2.49 2.04
CA LYS A 131 15.05 3.84 2.14
C LYS A 131 14.21 4.80 3.01
N THR A 132 12.92 4.55 3.22
CA THR A 132 12.06 5.47 3.98
C THR A 132 12.21 5.24 5.48
N PRO A 133 12.48 6.29 6.28
CA PRO A 133 12.51 6.19 7.73
C PRO A 133 11.20 5.68 8.29
N GLY A 134 11.26 4.72 9.22
CA GLY A 134 10.07 4.15 9.86
C GLY A 134 9.31 3.10 9.05
N ALA A 135 9.81 2.69 7.87
CA ALA A 135 9.16 1.66 7.03
C ALA A 135 9.07 0.27 7.69
N GLN A 136 9.98 -0.07 8.59
CA GLN A 136 9.97 -1.32 9.37
C GLN A 136 9.91 -2.61 8.51
N PRO A 137 10.83 -2.84 7.55
CA PRO A 137 10.78 -3.98 6.62
C PRO A 137 10.92 -5.36 7.29
N ARG A 138 11.29 -5.41 8.57
CA ARG A 138 11.46 -6.64 9.37
C ARG A 138 10.48 -6.75 10.53
N ASN A 139 9.36 -6.03 10.48
CA ASN A 139 8.31 -6.18 11.50
C ASN A 139 7.60 -7.52 11.36
N TYR A 140 7.34 -7.94 10.11
CA TYR A 140 6.83 -9.25 9.75
C TYR A 140 7.71 -9.91 8.70
N SER A 141 7.70 -11.25 8.65
CA SER A 141 8.38 -12.03 7.60
C SER A 141 7.78 -11.71 6.23
N THR A 142 8.64 -11.44 5.24
CA THR A 142 8.25 -11.20 3.84
C THR A 142 9.42 -11.46 2.91
N TRP A 143 9.15 -11.60 1.59
CA TRP A 143 10.14 -11.86 0.53
C TRP A 143 10.46 -10.58 -0.25
N LEU A 144 11.11 -9.63 0.43
CA LEU A 144 11.29 -8.28 -0.09
C LEU A 144 12.31 -8.20 -1.24
N ALA A 145 13.47 -8.84 -1.11
CA ALA A 145 14.48 -8.81 -2.18
C ALA A 145 14.02 -9.56 -3.43
N ASP A 146 13.31 -10.67 -3.26
CA ASP A 146 12.67 -11.39 -4.37
C ASP A 146 11.63 -10.50 -5.08
N SER A 147 10.85 -9.73 -4.32
CA SER A 147 9.88 -8.78 -4.89
C SER A 147 10.53 -7.64 -5.68
N VAL A 148 11.70 -7.15 -5.24
CA VAL A 148 12.51 -6.17 -6.00
C VAL A 148 12.99 -6.79 -7.32
N TRP A 149 13.48 -8.03 -7.26
CA TRP A 149 13.89 -8.78 -8.44
C TRP A 149 12.72 -9.03 -9.39
N ALA A 150 11.57 -9.45 -8.87
CA ALA A 150 10.35 -9.67 -9.63
C ALA A 150 9.84 -8.41 -10.33
N THR A 151 9.97 -7.24 -9.69
CA THR A 151 9.69 -5.93 -10.31
C THR A 151 10.67 -5.65 -11.45
N HIS A 152 11.97 -5.92 -11.25
CA HIS A 152 12.98 -5.74 -12.30
C HIS A 152 12.78 -6.67 -13.50
N GLN A 153 12.31 -7.90 -13.30
CA GLN A 153 12.03 -8.82 -14.41
C GLN A 153 10.94 -8.32 -15.36
N ILE A 154 9.97 -7.54 -14.85
CA ILE A 154 8.90 -6.95 -15.65
C ILE A 154 9.34 -5.60 -16.21
N HIS A 155 9.95 -4.74 -15.37
CA HIS A 155 10.42 -3.40 -15.68
C HIS A 155 11.94 -3.31 -15.50
N PRO A 156 12.76 -3.77 -16.46
CA PRO A 156 14.20 -3.76 -16.33
C PRO A 156 14.75 -2.36 -16.06
N ASN A 157 15.42 -2.19 -14.92
CA ASN A 157 16.04 -0.92 -14.54
C ASN A 157 17.29 -1.21 -13.68
N LEU A 158 18.47 -1.20 -14.29
CA LEU A 158 19.74 -1.49 -13.61
C LEU A 158 20.06 -0.42 -12.56
N ALA A 159 19.77 0.85 -12.85
CA ALA A 159 20.03 1.92 -11.88
C ALA A 159 19.19 1.73 -10.61
N PHE A 160 17.95 1.31 -10.76
CA PHE A 160 17.05 1.04 -9.64
C PHE A 160 17.54 -0.11 -8.75
N ILE A 161 17.88 -1.26 -9.32
CA ILE A 161 18.33 -2.41 -8.51
C ILE A 161 19.71 -2.19 -7.90
N ASN A 162 20.61 -1.48 -8.60
CA ASN A 162 21.95 -1.15 -8.07
C ASN A 162 21.86 -0.18 -6.89
N ASP A 163 20.95 0.81 -6.95
CA ASP A 163 20.68 1.72 -5.83
C ASP A 163 20.19 0.98 -4.57
N LEU A 164 19.46 -0.12 -4.75
CA LEU A 164 18.90 -0.90 -3.64
C LEU A 164 19.82 -2.01 -3.10
N LEU A 165 20.85 -2.44 -3.83
CA LEU A 165 21.68 -3.59 -3.47
C LEU A 165 22.25 -3.52 -2.05
N SER A 166 22.84 -2.38 -1.67
CA SER A 166 23.39 -2.18 -0.31
C SER A 166 22.30 -2.30 0.76
N SER A 167 21.15 -1.70 0.54
CA SER A 167 20.02 -1.76 1.48
C SER A 167 19.42 -3.15 1.60
N LEU A 168 19.36 -3.91 0.50
CA LEU A 168 18.93 -5.32 0.50
C LEU A 168 19.88 -6.20 1.31
N LYS A 169 21.19 -6.04 1.14
CA LYS A 169 22.21 -6.72 1.96
C LYS A 169 22.00 -6.43 3.44
N THR A 170 21.92 -5.16 3.80
CA THR A 170 21.71 -4.71 5.19
C THR A 170 20.39 -5.25 5.76
N ASN A 171 19.34 -5.31 4.96
CA ASN A 171 18.06 -5.90 5.39
C ASN A 171 18.20 -7.39 5.69
N HIS A 172 18.86 -8.16 4.81
CA HIS A 172 19.11 -9.58 5.01
C HIS A 172 20.00 -9.86 6.23
N GLU A 173 21.07 -9.11 6.40
CA GLU A 173 21.96 -9.17 7.57
C GLU A 173 21.20 -8.85 8.88
N GLY A 174 20.23 -7.93 8.82
CA GLY A 174 19.35 -7.61 9.95
C GLY A 174 18.47 -8.79 10.36
N TRP A 175 17.99 -9.60 9.40
CA TRP A 175 17.31 -10.86 9.67
C TRP A 175 18.25 -11.89 10.27
N GLU A 176 19.45 -12.08 9.68
CA GLU A 176 20.45 -13.04 10.18
C GLU A 176 20.84 -12.75 11.62
N LYS A 177 21.16 -11.51 11.93
CA LYS A 177 21.61 -11.10 13.28
C LYS A 177 20.58 -11.46 14.35
N ARG A 178 19.29 -11.45 14.05
CA ARG A 178 18.22 -11.62 15.03
C ARG A 178 17.63 -13.03 15.04
N PHE A 179 17.48 -13.64 13.86
CA PHE A 179 16.64 -14.82 13.69
C PHE A 179 17.36 -16.04 13.10
N PHE A 180 18.62 -15.95 12.70
CA PHE A 180 19.37 -17.08 12.16
C PHE A 180 20.07 -17.86 13.25
N SER A 181 19.96 -19.22 13.20
CA SER A 181 20.71 -20.12 14.06
C SER A 181 21.85 -20.77 13.27
N PRO A 182 23.12 -20.42 13.52
CA PRO A 182 24.25 -21.02 12.83
C PRO A 182 24.36 -22.55 13.03
N GLN A 183 23.91 -23.07 14.19
CA GLN A 183 23.95 -24.49 14.52
C GLN A 183 22.96 -25.30 13.69
N ILE A 184 21.81 -24.71 13.38
CA ILE A 184 20.73 -25.34 12.60
C ILE A 184 20.85 -24.98 11.13
N GLY A 185 21.43 -23.82 10.80
CA GLY A 185 21.53 -23.28 9.44
C GLY A 185 20.20 -22.77 8.90
N LEU A 186 19.27 -22.39 9.77
CA LEU A 186 17.93 -21.93 9.40
C LEU A 186 17.53 -20.71 10.23
N PHE A 187 16.54 -19.98 9.70
CA PHE A 187 15.87 -18.87 10.38
C PHE A 187 14.69 -19.38 11.18
N TRP A 188 14.45 -18.78 12.35
CA TRP A 188 13.29 -19.05 13.19
C TRP A 188 12.38 -17.82 13.28
N GLN A 189 11.09 -18.03 13.52
CA GLN A 189 10.11 -16.98 13.77
C GLN A 189 8.98 -17.53 14.64
N ASN A 190 8.28 -16.64 15.36
CA ASN A 190 7.01 -16.96 16.01
C ASN A 190 5.84 -16.80 15.04
N GLY A 191 4.66 -17.29 15.40
CA GLY A 191 3.49 -17.23 14.52
C GLY A 191 3.01 -15.80 14.24
N HIS A 192 2.97 -14.93 15.27
CA HIS A 192 2.54 -13.55 15.14
C HIS A 192 3.41 -12.75 14.16
N ASP A 193 4.73 -12.74 14.39
CA ASP A 193 5.65 -11.94 13.54
C ASP A 193 5.87 -12.58 12.14
N ASP A 194 5.33 -13.79 11.93
CA ASP A 194 5.22 -14.44 10.61
C ASP A 194 3.88 -14.12 9.92
N GLY A 195 3.02 -13.31 10.57
CA GLY A 195 1.70 -12.92 10.10
C GLY A 195 0.66 -14.03 10.17
N MET A 196 0.83 -14.98 11.10
CA MET A 196 0.01 -16.20 11.21
C MET A 196 -0.27 -16.49 12.68
N GLU A 197 -1.04 -15.64 13.31
CA GLU A 197 -1.41 -15.75 14.71
C GLU A 197 -2.28 -16.99 14.98
N PHE A 198 -2.27 -17.48 16.20
CA PHE A 198 -3.09 -18.62 16.64
C PHE A 198 -2.97 -19.89 15.78
N ASN A 199 -1.84 -20.09 15.10
CA ASN A 199 -1.54 -21.32 14.38
C ASN A 199 -1.29 -22.49 15.33
N ILE A 200 -1.00 -23.68 14.81
CA ILE A 200 -0.77 -24.90 15.64
C ILE A 200 0.35 -24.67 16.67
N ASN A 201 1.50 -24.13 16.26
CA ASN A 201 2.61 -23.85 17.18
C ASN A 201 2.27 -22.81 18.23
N SER A 202 1.58 -21.73 17.85
CA SER A 202 1.16 -20.67 18.77
C SER A 202 0.28 -21.22 19.88
N ARG A 203 -0.67 -22.08 19.55
CA ARG A 203 -1.63 -22.67 20.48
C ARG A 203 -1.04 -23.80 21.34
N GLN A 204 0.21 -24.18 21.14
CA GLN A 204 0.99 -25.06 22.00
C GLN A 204 1.99 -24.27 22.88
N SER A 205 1.76 -22.97 23.09
CA SER A 205 2.57 -22.06 23.88
C SER A 205 1.70 -21.36 24.93
N LYS A 206 2.31 -20.86 26.01
CA LYS A 206 1.61 -20.02 27.01
C LYS A 206 1.15 -18.69 26.41
N ASP A 207 1.93 -18.11 25.52
CA ASP A 207 1.56 -16.93 24.76
C ASP A 207 0.95 -17.36 23.41
N ILE A 208 -0.34 -17.66 23.42
CA ILE A 208 -1.07 -18.14 22.26
C ILE A 208 -1.18 -17.12 21.12
N LEU A 209 -1.05 -15.83 21.42
CA LEU A 209 -1.07 -14.75 20.40
C LEU A 209 0.28 -14.71 19.68
N ARG A 210 1.36 -14.51 20.42
CA ARG A 210 2.70 -14.42 19.81
C ARG A 210 3.20 -15.77 19.32
N GLY A 211 2.98 -16.82 20.10
CA GLY A 211 3.32 -18.19 19.75
C GLY A 211 4.77 -18.58 20.06
N ALA A 212 5.02 -19.90 20.07
CA ALA A 212 6.33 -20.47 20.21
C ALA A 212 7.21 -20.17 18.98
N PRO A 213 8.50 -19.81 19.18
CA PRO A 213 9.42 -19.69 18.07
C PRO A 213 9.73 -21.05 17.45
N ALA A 214 9.77 -21.10 16.12
CA ALA A 214 10.07 -22.30 15.35
C ALA A 214 10.85 -21.98 14.07
N PHE A 215 11.64 -22.91 13.59
CA PHE A 215 12.19 -22.88 12.22
C PHE A 215 11.04 -23.24 11.28
N ARG A 216 10.51 -22.23 10.57
CA ARG A 216 9.27 -22.35 9.80
C ARG A 216 9.55 -22.45 8.30
N PRO A 217 8.76 -23.20 7.54
CA PRO A 217 8.86 -23.23 6.07
C PRO A 217 8.75 -21.85 5.44
N THR A 218 7.93 -20.94 5.99
CA THR A 218 7.70 -19.57 5.54
C THR A 218 8.98 -18.74 5.50
N ILE A 219 9.49 -18.32 6.66
CA ILE A 219 10.65 -17.43 6.73
C ILE A 219 11.88 -18.02 6.03
N ASN A 220 12.08 -19.34 6.07
CA ASN A 220 13.22 -19.98 5.40
C ASN A 220 13.09 -19.95 3.88
N SER A 221 11.88 -20.12 3.33
CA SER A 221 11.62 -19.95 1.91
C SER A 221 11.78 -18.49 1.46
N TYR A 222 11.34 -17.53 2.27
CA TYR A 222 11.51 -16.12 2.00
C TYR A 222 13.00 -15.71 1.99
N MET A 223 13.77 -16.15 2.98
CA MET A 223 15.20 -15.86 3.06
C MET A 223 16.02 -16.55 1.97
N TYR A 224 15.61 -17.75 1.54
CA TYR A 224 16.16 -18.42 0.37
C TYR A 224 15.94 -17.58 -0.90
N ALA A 225 14.71 -17.16 -1.15
CA ALA A 225 14.34 -16.37 -2.33
C ALA A 225 15.05 -15.01 -2.33
N ASP A 226 15.09 -14.34 -1.17
CA ASP A 226 15.80 -13.07 -1.00
C ASP A 226 17.31 -13.22 -1.26
N ALA A 227 17.93 -14.31 -0.79
CA ALA A 227 19.35 -14.57 -1.06
C ALA A 227 19.60 -14.80 -2.57
N ILE A 228 18.76 -15.58 -3.26
CA ILE A 228 18.85 -15.76 -4.73
C ILE A 228 18.69 -14.42 -5.45
N ALA A 229 17.73 -13.59 -5.06
CA ALA A 229 17.49 -12.29 -5.67
C ALA A 229 18.69 -11.33 -5.48
N ILE A 230 19.24 -11.23 -4.26
CA ILE A 230 20.43 -10.45 -3.98
C ILE A 230 21.63 -10.93 -4.81
N ALA A 231 21.81 -12.25 -4.93
CA ALA A 231 22.89 -12.82 -5.73
C ALA A 231 22.77 -12.43 -7.21
N LYS A 232 21.56 -12.49 -7.79
CA LYS A 232 21.28 -12.07 -9.17
C LYS A 232 21.50 -10.57 -9.38
N ILE A 233 21.03 -9.73 -8.47
CA ILE A 233 21.24 -8.28 -8.52
C ILE A 233 22.74 -7.94 -8.43
N ALA A 234 23.46 -8.60 -7.53
CA ALA A 234 24.92 -8.43 -7.39
C ALA A 234 25.68 -8.86 -8.65
N GLU A 235 25.24 -9.93 -9.31
CA GLU A 235 25.81 -10.37 -10.58
C GLU A 235 25.66 -9.31 -11.68
N LEU A 236 24.48 -8.70 -11.81
CA LEU A 236 24.23 -7.60 -12.74
C LEU A 236 25.02 -6.32 -12.37
N ALA A 237 25.29 -6.11 -11.09
CA ALA A 237 26.17 -5.02 -10.60
C ALA A 237 27.67 -5.34 -10.72
N ASN A 238 28.07 -6.48 -11.28
CA ASN A 238 29.45 -7.01 -11.35
C ASN A 238 30.09 -7.24 -9.96
N ASP A 239 29.34 -7.34 -8.87
CA ASP A 239 29.81 -7.73 -7.53
C ASP A 239 29.81 -9.25 -7.38
N LYS A 240 30.83 -9.90 -7.95
CA LYS A 240 30.97 -11.37 -7.95
C LYS A 240 31.07 -11.96 -6.53
N ASN A 241 31.68 -11.22 -5.60
CA ASN A 241 31.87 -11.69 -4.22
C ASN A 241 30.51 -11.75 -3.49
N THR A 242 29.70 -10.72 -3.58
CA THR A 242 28.36 -10.70 -3.03
C THR A 242 27.49 -11.76 -3.71
N SER A 243 27.54 -11.90 -5.04
CA SER A 243 26.79 -12.93 -5.75
C SER A 243 27.13 -14.34 -5.25
N ALA A 244 28.40 -14.71 -5.17
CA ALA A 244 28.84 -16.00 -4.68
C ALA A 244 28.45 -16.27 -3.22
N LEU A 245 28.61 -15.26 -2.35
CA LEU A 245 28.22 -15.34 -0.94
C LEU A 245 26.71 -15.65 -0.78
N PHE A 246 25.87 -14.89 -1.47
CA PHE A 246 24.43 -15.06 -1.32
C PHE A 246 23.88 -16.31 -2.01
N ARG A 247 24.50 -16.79 -3.10
CA ARG A 247 24.23 -18.13 -3.64
C ARG A 247 24.55 -19.23 -2.61
N SER A 248 25.69 -19.16 -1.94
CA SER A 248 26.07 -20.12 -0.89
C SER A 248 25.09 -20.09 0.30
N LYS A 249 24.64 -18.90 0.72
CA LYS A 249 23.61 -18.77 1.77
C LYS A 249 22.29 -19.45 1.34
N ALA A 250 21.85 -19.20 0.11
CA ALA A 250 20.62 -19.79 -0.42
C ALA A 250 20.72 -21.32 -0.45
N GLU A 251 21.80 -21.89 -0.97
CA GLU A 251 21.98 -23.35 -1.00
C GLU A 251 22.01 -23.94 0.42
N GLY A 252 22.68 -23.27 1.38
CA GLY A 252 22.68 -23.71 2.78
C GLY A 252 21.28 -23.72 3.40
N ILE A 253 20.46 -22.69 3.16
CA ILE A 253 19.07 -22.64 3.63
C ILE A 253 18.26 -23.76 2.98
N LYS A 254 18.37 -23.94 1.67
CA LYS A 254 17.68 -24.99 0.91
C LYS A 254 17.96 -26.38 1.45
N ASP A 255 19.25 -26.72 1.58
CA ASP A 255 19.69 -28.04 2.05
C ASP A 255 19.18 -28.32 3.47
N ASN A 256 19.29 -27.33 4.37
CA ASN A 256 18.85 -27.47 5.75
C ASN A 256 17.33 -27.53 5.86
N LEU A 257 16.58 -26.75 5.08
CA LEU A 257 15.12 -26.83 5.06
C LEU A 257 14.66 -28.21 4.62
N GLN A 258 15.19 -28.74 3.52
CA GLN A 258 14.83 -30.06 3.01
C GLN A 258 15.18 -31.17 4.01
N LYS A 259 16.35 -31.09 4.65
CA LYS A 259 16.84 -32.07 5.59
C LYS A 259 16.08 -32.10 6.93
N GLN A 260 15.74 -30.92 7.45
CA GLN A 260 15.28 -30.76 8.84
C GLN A 260 13.78 -30.52 8.97
N LEU A 261 13.12 -29.88 7.96
CA LEU A 261 11.69 -29.58 8.04
C LEU A 261 10.82 -30.59 7.31
N TRP A 262 11.40 -31.47 6.47
CA TRP A 262 10.65 -32.55 5.81
C TRP A 262 10.47 -33.74 6.74
N ASP A 263 9.25 -34.18 6.96
CA ASP A 263 8.93 -35.41 7.65
C ASP A 263 8.72 -36.54 6.63
N PRO A 264 9.65 -37.53 6.55
CA PRO A 264 9.55 -38.62 5.56
C PRO A 264 8.41 -39.60 5.83
N LYS A 265 7.89 -39.68 7.04
CA LYS A 265 6.74 -40.52 7.39
C LYS A 265 5.43 -39.83 7.00
N ARG A 266 5.23 -38.55 7.42
CA ARG A 266 4.01 -37.80 7.15
C ARG A 266 4.03 -37.09 5.79
N LYS A 267 5.16 -37.10 5.05
CA LYS A 267 5.31 -36.59 3.68
C LYS A 267 4.91 -35.13 3.53
N PHE A 268 5.46 -34.27 4.41
CA PHE A 268 5.15 -32.86 4.42
C PHE A 268 6.27 -32.03 5.08
N PHE A 269 6.33 -30.71 4.79
CA PHE A 269 7.21 -29.77 5.49
C PHE A 269 6.50 -29.22 6.71
N PHE A 270 7.14 -29.33 7.88
CA PHE A 270 6.61 -28.90 9.18
C PHE A 270 7.50 -27.86 9.84
N PRO A 271 6.94 -26.97 10.70
CA PRO A 271 7.74 -26.20 11.64
C PRO A 271 8.53 -27.12 12.60
N LEU A 272 9.79 -26.74 12.85
CA LEU A 272 10.68 -27.39 13.82
C LEU A 272 10.81 -26.48 15.04
N SER A 273 10.47 -26.96 16.22
CA SER A 273 10.52 -26.19 17.49
C SER A 273 11.92 -25.64 17.75
N GLN A 274 12.03 -24.34 18.03
CA GLN A 274 13.33 -23.70 18.31
C GLN A 274 13.78 -23.94 19.75
N ARG A 275 12.84 -23.99 20.71
CA ARG A 275 13.12 -24.19 22.14
C ARG A 275 12.02 -25.04 22.79
N GLU A 276 12.24 -25.42 24.06
CA GLU A 276 11.21 -26.05 24.86
C GLU A 276 10.06 -25.06 25.12
N GLU A 277 8.84 -25.54 24.96
CA GLU A 277 7.62 -24.80 25.30
C GLU A 277 6.71 -25.72 26.15
N GLU A 278 5.98 -25.11 27.08
CA GLU A 278 5.01 -25.81 27.93
C GLU A 278 3.65 -25.13 27.86
N ALA A 279 2.63 -25.89 27.52
CA ALA A 279 1.24 -25.44 27.53
C ALA A 279 0.31 -26.58 27.94
N ASP A 280 -0.72 -26.29 28.70
CA ASP A 280 -1.72 -27.26 29.18
C ASP A 280 -1.11 -28.49 29.91
N GLY A 281 0.05 -28.33 30.58
CA GLY A 281 0.78 -29.43 31.23
C GLY A 281 1.55 -30.35 30.29
N PHE A 282 1.65 -30.05 29.02
CA PHE A 282 2.42 -30.80 28.02
C PHE A 282 3.66 -30.02 27.56
N LYS A 283 4.76 -30.73 27.33
CA LYS A 283 6.02 -30.15 26.85
C LYS A 283 6.24 -30.44 25.37
N THR A 284 6.50 -29.38 24.60
CA THR A 284 7.07 -29.49 23.26
C THR A 284 8.57 -29.38 23.36
N ASN A 285 9.29 -30.41 22.92
CA ASN A 285 10.75 -30.46 23.02
C ASN A 285 11.40 -29.62 21.89
N PRO A 286 12.59 -29.02 22.13
CA PRO A 286 13.35 -28.36 21.08
C PRO A 286 13.75 -29.35 19.98
N LEU A 287 13.90 -28.86 18.77
CA LEU A 287 14.30 -29.62 17.59
C LEU A 287 13.40 -30.84 17.28
N THR A 288 12.12 -30.69 17.58
CA THR A 288 11.08 -31.66 17.16
C THR A 288 10.09 -30.97 16.20
N LEU A 289 9.70 -31.68 15.14
CA LEU A 289 8.66 -31.24 14.22
C LEU A 289 7.30 -31.24 14.91
N THR A 290 6.36 -30.46 14.41
CA THR A 290 4.99 -30.42 14.90
C THR A 290 4.47 -31.82 15.21
N TYR A 291 3.98 -32.07 16.44
CA TYR A 291 3.47 -33.36 16.94
C TYR A 291 4.49 -34.51 17.04
N GLN A 292 5.78 -34.28 16.92
CA GLN A 292 6.78 -35.26 17.37
C GLN A 292 6.95 -35.21 18.91
N SER A 293 6.52 -34.13 19.54
CA SER A 293 6.42 -33.97 21.01
C SER A 293 5.18 -33.12 21.33
N GLY A 294 4.92 -32.84 22.61
CA GLY A 294 3.76 -32.04 23.05
C GLY A 294 2.49 -32.87 23.22
N LYS A 295 1.34 -32.19 23.36
CA LYS A 295 0.03 -32.77 23.67
C LYS A 295 -0.42 -33.84 22.64
N TYR A 296 -0.07 -33.69 21.38
CA TYR A 296 -0.48 -34.59 20.34
C TYR A 296 0.71 -35.40 19.76
N ALA A 297 1.71 -35.70 20.60
CA ALA A 297 2.87 -36.48 20.20
C ALA A 297 2.47 -37.83 19.56
N GLY A 298 3.06 -38.12 18.38
CA GLY A 298 2.76 -39.33 17.62
C GLY A 298 1.57 -39.20 16.64
N SER A 299 0.85 -38.09 16.63
CA SER A 299 -0.24 -37.84 15.67
C SER A 299 0.28 -37.82 14.23
N GLU A 300 -0.51 -38.33 13.29
CA GLU A 300 -0.24 -38.29 11.85
C GLU A 300 -0.60 -36.92 11.21
N TYR A 301 -1.26 -36.06 11.97
CA TYR A 301 -1.69 -34.71 11.56
C TYR A 301 -0.60 -33.66 11.82
N GLY A 302 -1.00 -32.40 11.87
CA GLY A 302 -0.14 -31.26 12.16
C GLY A 302 0.30 -30.48 10.95
N ARG A 303 -0.30 -30.73 9.77
CA ARG A 303 0.01 -30.01 8.54
C ARG A 303 -0.71 -28.68 8.49
N GLU A 304 0.03 -27.66 8.09
CA GLU A 304 -0.46 -26.32 7.83
C GLU A 304 -0.13 -25.92 6.37
N LEU A 305 -0.93 -25.07 5.73
CA LEU A 305 -0.70 -24.63 4.34
C LEU A 305 0.70 -24.06 4.10
N ILE A 306 1.35 -23.55 5.15
CA ILE A 306 2.73 -23.04 5.06
C ILE A 306 3.74 -24.07 4.59
N GLY A 307 3.44 -25.36 4.71
CA GLY A 307 4.28 -26.41 4.19
C GLY A 307 4.38 -26.48 2.65
N TYR A 308 3.51 -25.74 1.93
CA TYR A 308 3.61 -25.57 0.47
C TYR A 308 4.46 -24.38 0.03
N ILE A 309 4.80 -23.44 0.95
CA ILE A 309 5.54 -22.22 0.61
C ILE A 309 6.90 -22.48 -0.07
N PRO A 310 7.65 -23.55 0.24
CA PRO A 310 8.90 -23.81 -0.48
C PRO A 310 8.76 -23.85 -2.01
N TRP A 311 7.64 -24.35 -2.55
CA TRP A 311 7.39 -24.36 -3.99
C TRP A 311 7.04 -22.97 -4.56
N GLN A 312 6.58 -22.03 -3.74
CA GLN A 312 6.37 -20.64 -4.20
C GLN A 312 7.66 -20.06 -4.80
N PHE A 313 8.82 -20.50 -4.34
CA PHE A 313 10.13 -20.02 -4.76
C PHE A 313 10.97 -21.08 -5.47
N ASN A 314 10.36 -22.17 -5.94
CA ASN A 314 11.05 -23.30 -6.57
C ASN A 314 12.22 -23.87 -5.72
N LEU A 315 12.07 -23.86 -4.38
CA LEU A 315 13.13 -24.26 -3.48
C LEU A 315 13.35 -25.78 -3.48
N PRO A 316 12.33 -26.66 -3.37
CA PRO A 316 12.56 -28.11 -3.26
C PRO A 316 13.23 -28.68 -4.51
N ASP A 317 14.13 -29.66 -4.32
CA ASP A 317 14.72 -30.39 -5.41
C ASP A 317 13.70 -31.26 -6.13
N ALA A 318 13.73 -31.23 -7.46
CA ALA A 318 12.90 -32.12 -8.28
C ALA A 318 13.32 -33.57 -8.14
N ASN A 319 12.38 -34.51 -8.37
CA ASN A 319 12.62 -35.97 -8.34
C ASN A 319 13.09 -36.55 -6.98
N LYS A 320 12.80 -35.86 -5.89
CA LYS A 320 13.04 -36.31 -4.50
C LYS A 320 11.79 -36.85 -3.81
N GLY A 321 10.64 -36.79 -4.48
CA GLY A 321 9.37 -37.29 -3.95
C GLY A 321 8.65 -36.33 -2.99
N TYR A 322 9.12 -35.10 -2.89
CA TYR A 322 8.46 -34.07 -2.06
C TYR A 322 7.05 -33.72 -2.58
N GLU A 323 6.81 -33.90 -3.89
CA GLU A 323 5.55 -33.56 -4.58
C GLU A 323 4.35 -34.34 -4.01
N VAL A 324 4.60 -35.47 -3.33
CA VAL A 324 3.55 -36.28 -2.68
C VAL A 324 2.75 -35.44 -1.63
N ALA A 325 3.34 -34.39 -1.06
CA ALA A 325 2.68 -33.49 -0.14
C ALA A 325 1.38 -32.89 -0.72
N TRP A 326 1.35 -32.68 -2.03
CA TRP A 326 0.23 -32.03 -2.73
C TRP A 326 -1.05 -32.87 -2.77
N LYS A 327 -0.98 -34.20 -2.46
CA LYS A 327 -2.19 -35.01 -2.29
C LYS A 327 -3.12 -34.45 -1.22
N LYS A 328 -2.55 -33.85 -0.15
CA LYS A 328 -3.33 -33.32 0.96
C LYS A 328 -4.12 -32.04 0.62
N LEU A 329 -3.70 -31.32 -0.40
CA LEU A 329 -4.44 -30.15 -0.88
C LEU A 329 -5.80 -30.53 -1.51
N LEU A 330 -5.85 -31.68 -2.20
CA LEU A 330 -7.03 -32.18 -2.89
C LEU A 330 -7.93 -33.08 -2.01
N ASP A 331 -7.45 -33.44 -0.82
CA ASP A 331 -8.12 -34.30 0.14
C ASP A 331 -9.13 -33.50 0.97
N SER A 332 -10.38 -33.95 1.04
CA SER A 332 -11.43 -33.33 1.86
C SER A 332 -11.17 -33.43 3.37
N GLU A 333 -10.40 -34.43 3.80
CA GLU A 333 -9.90 -34.57 5.19
C GLU A 333 -8.57 -33.81 5.40
N GLY A 334 -7.92 -33.38 4.30
CA GLY A 334 -6.76 -32.52 4.26
C GLY A 334 -7.15 -31.05 4.29
N PHE A 335 -6.89 -30.33 3.20
CA PHE A 335 -7.12 -28.88 3.14
C PHE A 335 -8.33 -28.47 2.28
N LYS A 336 -8.87 -29.38 1.45
CA LYS A 336 -9.90 -29.02 0.48
C LYS A 336 -11.21 -28.59 1.14
N ALA A 337 -11.71 -27.41 0.76
CA ALA A 337 -13.02 -26.91 1.18
C ALA A 337 -13.69 -26.09 0.08
N PRO A 338 -15.03 -25.88 0.12
CA PRO A 338 -15.78 -25.17 -0.91
C PRO A 338 -15.42 -23.71 -1.12
N PHE A 339 -14.85 -23.04 -0.11
CA PHE A 339 -14.46 -21.63 -0.13
C PHE A 339 -12.98 -21.45 0.22
N GLY A 340 -12.11 -22.17 -0.49
CA GLY A 340 -10.67 -22.12 -0.33
C GLY A 340 -10.12 -23.17 0.64
N PRO A 341 -8.81 -23.42 0.60
CA PRO A 341 -8.20 -24.37 1.50
C PRO A 341 -8.24 -23.85 2.94
N SER A 342 -8.46 -24.73 3.89
CA SER A 342 -8.28 -24.41 5.31
C SER A 342 -6.79 -24.23 5.63
N THR A 343 -6.44 -23.34 6.57
CA THR A 343 -5.03 -23.11 6.95
C THR A 343 -4.38 -24.30 7.66
N VAL A 344 -5.18 -25.15 8.30
CA VAL A 344 -4.82 -26.40 8.97
C VAL A 344 -5.63 -27.53 8.35
N GLU A 345 -5.07 -28.75 8.22
CA GLU A 345 -5.82 -29.90 7.72
C GLU A 345 -7.08 -30.18 8.57
N ARG A 346 -8.18 -30.54 7.91
CA ARG A 346 -9.53 -30.52 8.52
C ARG A 346 -9.71 -31.51 9.67
N ASN A 347 -9.01 -32.65 9.62
CA ASN A 347 -9.07 -33.67 10.67
C ASN A 347 -7.99 -33.50 11.76
N ASP A 348 -7.26 -32.37 11.73
CA ASP A 348 -6.28 -32.06 12.77
C ASP A 348 -6.97 -31.87 14.14
N PRO A 349 -6.44 -32.44 15.25
CA PRO A 349 -7.01 -32.25 16.57
C PRO A 349 -7.03 -30.79 17.06
N MET A 350 -6.25 -29.90 16.40
CA MET A 350 -6.26 -28.47 16.66
C MET A 350 -7.02 -27.67 15.59
N PHE A 351 -7.70 -28.31 14.64
CA PHE A 351 -8.58 -27.59 13.74
C PHE A 351 -9.68 -26.86 14.51
N LEU A 352 -9.79 -25.57 14.34
CA LEU A 352 -10.75 -24.76 15.07
C LEU A 352 -11.12 -23.51 14.27
N LEU A 353 -12.40 -23.35 13.99
CA LEU A 353 -12.99 -22.17 13.37
C LEU A 353 -13.46 -21.21 14.48
N LYS A 354 -13.05 -19.94 14.39
CA LYS A 354 -13.51 -18.88 15.30
C LYS A 354 -13.95 -17.65 14.52
N LYS A 355 -15.00 -16.98 15.00
CA LYS A 355 -15.49 -15.71 14.50
C LYS A 355 -14.69 -14.56 15.15
N SER A 356 -13.39 -14.51 14.91
CA SER A 356 -12.53 -13.43 15.40
C SER A 356 -11.35 -13.25 14.46
N CYS A 357 -10.77 -12.05 14.42
CA CYS A 357 -9.60 -11.77 13.59
C CYS A 357 -8.43 -12.70 13.90
N CYS A 358 -7.49 -12.72 12.96
CA CYS A 358 -6.14 -13.26 13.16
C CYS A 358 -6.07 -14.77 13.44
N TRP A 359 -7.11 -15.55 13.14
CA TRP A 359 -7.24 -16.96 13.50
C TRP A 359 -6.78 -17.91 12.38
N TRP A 360 -5.57 -18.47 12.51
CA TRP A 360 -4.94 -19.35 11.50
C TRP A 360 -5.11 -20.85 11.75
N SER A 361 -6.09 -21.27 12.52
CA SER A 361 -6.30 -22.67 12.88
C SER A 361 -7.46 -23.34 12.15
N GLY A 362 -7.82 -22.89 10.93
CA GLY A 362 -8.89 -23.55 10.18
C GLY A 362 -9.59 -22.69 9.15
N GLN A 363 -9.63 -21.36 9.29
CA GLN A 363 -10.23 -20.45 8.31
C GLN A 363 -9.52 -20.53 6.95
N SER A 364 -10.23 -20.16 5.90
CA SER A 364 -9.65 -19.91 4.58
C SER A 364 -9.17 -18.46 4.51
N TRP A 365 -7.86 -18.30 4.30
CA TRP A 365 -7.21 -17.00 4.21
C TRP A 365 -6.82 -16.68 2.77
N PRO A 366 -7.25 -15.54 2.20
CA PRO A 366 -6.78 -15.09 0.88
C PRO A 366 -5.25 -15.02 0.78
N TYR A 367 -4.58 -14.63 1.86
CA TYR A 367 -3.13 -14.62 1.99
C TYR A 367 -2.54 -16.01 1.68
N ALA A 368 -2.93 -17.03 2.45
CA ALA A 368 -2.42 -18.40 2.32
C ALA A 368 -2.86 -19.05 1.00
N THR A 369 -4.09 -18.81 0.55
CA THR A 369 -4.61 -19.34 -0.72
C THR A 369 -3.81 -18.81 -1.90
N SER A 370 -3.45 -17.52 -1.90
CA SER A 370 -2.62 -16.96 -2.98
C SER A 370 -1.20 -17.54 -2.99
N GLN A 371 -0.57 -17.75 -1.83
CA GLN A 371 0.73 -18.42 -1.75
C GLN A 371 0.67 -19.87 -2.24
N THR A 372 -0.38 -20.62 -1.83
CA THR A 372 -0.62 -22.00 -2.25
C THR A 372 -0.82 -22.10 -3.76
N LEU A 373 -1.60 -21.20 -4.37
CA LEU A 373 -1.79 -21.13 -5.82
C LEU A 373 -0.48 -20.80 -6.54
N LYS A 374 0.33 -19.86 -6.02
CA LYS A 374 1.65 -19.57 -6.62
C LYS A 374 2.59 -20.77 -6.56
N ALA A 375 2.63 -21.46 -5.42
CA ALA A 375 3.39 -22.67 -5.22
C ALA A 375 2.93 -23.79 -6.18
N MET A 376 1.61 -23.95 -6.37
CA MET A 376 1.04 -24.94 -7.29
C MET A 376 1.33 -24.61 -8.75
N ALA A 377 1.23 -23.34 -9.15
CA ALA A 377 1.62 -22.92 -10.50
C ALA A 377 3.08 -23.27 -10.79
N ASN A 378 3.99 -22.92 -9.88
CA ASN A 378 5.41 -23.22 -10.01
C ASN A 378 5.66 -24.74 -10.06
N LEU A 379 4.96 -25.53 -9.25
CA LEU A 379 5.05 -27.00 -9.29
C LEU A 379 4.66 -27.53 -10.67
N LEU A 380 3.53 -27.09 -11.21
CA LEU A 380 3.03 -27.55 -12.51
C LEU A 380 3.90 -27.11 -13.69
N GLN A 381 4.50 -25.93 -13.58
CA GLN A 381 5.30 -25.33 -14.66
C GLN A 381 6.76 -25.76 -14.66
N ASN A 382 7.33 -26.15 -13.50
CA ASN A 382 8.77 -26.32 -13.34
C ASN A 382 9.19 -27.71 -12.80
N TYR A 383 8.26 -28.55 -12.32
CA TYR A 383 8.60 -29.87 -11.75
C TYR A 383 7.96 -31.00 -12.54
N PRO A 384 8.71 -32.06 -12.88
CA PRO A 384 8.13 -33.28 -13.41
C PRO A 384 7.39 -34.02 -12.30
N GLN A 385 6.06 -34.08 -12.38
CA GLN A 385 5.22 -34.74 -11.40
C GLN A 385 3.84 -35.09 -12.00
N SER A 386 3.08 -35.98 -11.36
CA SER A 386 1.75 -36.43 -11.77
C SER A 386 0.73 -36.41 -10.63
N ILE A 387 1.04 -35.72 -9.54
CA ILE A 387 0.18 -35.67 -8.33
C ILE A 387 -0.98 -34.71 -8.51
N VAL A 388 -0.70 -33.55 -9.10
CA VAL A 388 -1.68 -32.50 -9.43
C VAL A 388 -1.53 -32.10 -10.89
N ASN A 389 -2.58 -31.50 -11.45
CA ASN A 389 -2.64 -31.09 -12.84
C ASN A 389 -3.28 -29.69 -13.01
N SER A 390 -3.35 -29.19 -14.24
CA SER A 390 -3.89 -27.86 -14.54
C SER A 390 -5.37 -27.73 -14.19
N SER A 391 -6.16 -28.81 -14.20
CA SER A 391 -7.56 -28.76 -13.76
C SER A 391 -7.67 -28.53 -12.26
N ASP A 392 -6.78 -29.14 -11.46
CA ASP A 392 -6.72 -28.93 -10.01
C ASP A 392 -6.36 -27.47 -9.69
N TYR A 393 -5.42 -26.89 -10.45
CA TYR A 393 -5.10 -25.46 -10.34
C TYR A 393 -6.29 -24.58 -10.67
N PHE A 394 -6.96 -24.85 -11.78
CA PHE A 394 -8.12 -24.08 -12.21
C PHE A 394 -9.27 -24.14 -11.19
N GLU A 395 -9.58 -25.32 -10.65
CA GLU A 395 -10.61 -25.49 -9.62
C GLU A 395 -10.28 -24.70 -8.35
N LEU A 396 -9.04 -24.71 -7.90
CA LEU A 396 -8.61 -23.91 -6.75
C LEU A 396 -8.65 -22.40 -7.05
N PHE A 397 -8.23 -21.99 -8.25
CA PHE A 397 -8.29 -20.60 -8.68
C PHE A 397 -9.74 -20.08 -8.77
N LYS A 398 -10.64 -20.91 -9.30
CA LYS A 398 -12.06 -20.61 -9.33
C LYS A 398 -12.68 -20.53 -7.93
N THR A 399 -12.27 -21.44 -7.04
CA THR A 399 -12.65 -21.39 -5.61
C THR A 399 -12.17 -20.08 -4.97
N PHE A 400 -10.94 -19.65 -5.27
CA PHE A 400 -10.42 -18.39 -4.79
C PHE A 400 -11.20 -17.17 -5.34
N SER A 401 -11.68 -17.23 -6.59
CA SER A 401 -12.56 -16.19 -7.13
C SER A 401 -13.89 -16.10 -6.35
N LYS A 402 -14.45 -17.21 -5.92
CA LYS A 402 -15.67 -17.24 -5.09
C LYS A 402 -15.47 -16.55 -3.73
N THR A 403 -14.28 -16.67 -3.12
CA THR A 403 -13.98 -16.01 -1.85
C THR A 403 -13.87 -14.49 -1.96
N HIS A 404 -13.94 -13.92 -3.17
CA HIS A 404 -14.00 -12.49 -3.41
C HIS A 404 -15.45 -11.96 -3.53
N ARG A 405 -16.36 -12.51 -2.73
CA ARG A 405 -17.78 -12.13 -2.75
C ARG A 405 -18.40 -12.11 -1.35
N LYS A 406 -19.19 -11.08 -1.08
CA LYS A 406 -20.09 -11.01 0.08
C LYS A 406 -21.48 -10.65 -0.45
N ASN A 407 -22.47 -11.49 -0.18
CA ASN A 407 -23.84 -11.30 -0.68
C ASN A 407 -23.90 -11.13 -2.23
N GLY A 408 -23.05 -11.85 -2.96
CA GLY A 408 -22.99 -11.81 -4.43
C GLY A 408 -22.22 -10.60 -5.01
N VAL A 409 -21.82 -9.62 -4.19
CA VAL A 409 -21.09 -8.43 -4.62
C VAL A 409 -19.58 -8.64 -4.38
N PRO A 410 -18.69 -8.17 -5.28
CA PRO A 410 -17.24 -8.23 -5.05
C PRO A 410 -16.82 -7.61 -3.73
N TYR A 411 -16.09 -8.39 -2.95
CA TYR A 411 -15.68 -8.04 -1.60
C TYR A 411 -14.53 -8.95 -1.17
N LEU A 412 -13.64 -8.45 -0.34
CA LEU A 412 -12.59 -9.24 0.27
C LEU A 412 -12.37 -8.77 1.71
N ALA A 413 -12.16 -9.69 2.63
CA ALA A 413 -11.76 -9.41 3.99
C ALA A 413 -10.60 -10.32 4.40
N GLU A 414 -10.22 -10.30 5.68
CA GLU A 414 -9.08 -11.00 6.24
C GLU A 414 -9.14 -12.51 6.00
N ALA A 415 -10.26 -13.13 6.34
CA ALA A 415 -10.48 -14.58 6.19
C ALA A 415 -11.97 -14.88 6.03
N CYS A 416 -12.29 -16.08 5.54
CA CYS A 416 -13.66 -16.57 5.52
C CYS A 416 -13.78 -18.00 6.06
N HIS A 417 -14.99 -18.38 6.39
CA HIS A 417 -15.30 -19.75 6.79
C HIS A 417 -15.14 -20.69 5.59
N PRO A 418 -14.32 -21.74 5.66
CA PRO A 418 -13.97 -22.56 4.48
C PRO A 418 -15.17 -23.33 3.87
N ASP A 419 -16.22 -23.61 4.62
CA ASP A 419 -17.40 -24.33 4.14
C ASP A 419 -18.54 -23.43 3.66
N THR A 420 -18.66 -22.22 4.19
CA THR A 420 -19.78 -21.32 3.90
C THR A 420 -19.41 -20.04 3.17
N GLY A 421 -18.12 -19.66 3.16
CA GLY A 421 -17.64 -18.39 2.60
C GLY A 421 -17.99 -17.16 3.44
N SER A 422 -18.53 -17.34 4.65
CA SER A 422 -18.89 -16.23 5.54
C SER A 422 -17.65 -15.53 6.09
N PHE A 423 -17.66 -14.19 6.01
CA PHE A 423 -16.64 -13.33 6.62
C PHE A 423 -16.97 -12.93 8.06
N GLU A 424 -18.03 -13.47 8.66
CA GLU A 424 -18.48 -13.10 10.00
C GLU A 424 -17.36 -13.24 11.04
N GLY A 425 -17.05 -12.15 11.75
CA GLY A 425 -15.97 -12.07 12.71
C GLY A 425 -14.59 -11.75 12.11
N HIS A 426 -14.46 -11.70 10.77
CA HIS A 426 -13.22 -11.39 10.06
C HIS A 426 -13.32 -10.10 9.24
N ASP A 427 -14.48 -9.46 9.22
CA ASP A 427 -14.77 -8.21 8.56
C ASP A 427 -15.43 -7.16 9.48
N GLY A 428 -15.47 -7.44 10.77
CA GLY A 428 -16.14 -6.60 11.78
C GLY A 428 -15.40 -5.31 12.15
N TYR A 429 -14.19 -5.10 11.62
CA TYR A 429 -13.42 -3.88 11.79
C TYR A 429 -13.55 -3.01 10.55
N ASN A 430 -13.67 -1.69 10.72
CA ASN A 430 -13.73 -0.73 9.62
C ASN A 430 -12.52 -0.80 8.67
N HIS A 431 -11.42 -1.43 9.06
CA HIS A 431 -10.20 -1.56 8.29
C HIS A 431 -10.05 -2.89 7.54
N SER A 432 -10.68 -3.99 7.99
CA SER A 432 -10.58 -5.31 7.32
C SER A 432 -11.47 -5.44 6.07
N GLU A 433 -12.28 -4.44 5.76
CA GLU A 433 -13.06 -4.41 4.51
C GLU A 433 -12.14 -4.10 3.33
N HIS A 434 -12.32 -4.86 2.23
CA HIS A 434 -11.47 -4.71 1.05
C HIS A 434 -9.98 -4.86 1.37
N TYR A 435 -9.60 -5.89 2.11
CA TYR A 435 -8.27 -6.12 2.67
C TYR A 435 -7.24 -6.48 1.60
N PHE A 436 -6.09 -5.75 1.57
CA PHE A 436 -5.09 -5.93 0.51
C PHE A 436 -3.84 -6.66 1.01
N HIS A 437 -3.96 -7.96 1.28
CA HIS A 437 -2.90 -8.83 1.81
C HIS A 437 -2.73 -10.13 0.99
N SER A 438 -3.14 -10.11 -0.27
CA SER A 438 -3.06 -11.27 -1.17
C SER A 438 -2.83 -10.84 -2.60
N SER A 439 -2.42 -11.76 -3.47
CA SER A 439 -2.34 -11.56 -4.92
C SER A 439 -3.40 -12.42 -5.63
N PHE A 440 -3.98 -11.89 -6.69
CA PHE A 440 -4.92 -12.60 -7.58
C PHE A 440 -4.57 -12.37 -9.03
N ASN A 441 -4.33 -11.11 -9.42
CA ASN A 441 -4.01 -10.75 -10.81
C ASN A 441 -2.65 -11.30 -11.21
N ASP A 442 -1.66 -11.29 -10.30
CA ASP A 442 -0.39 -11.99 -10.55
C ASP A 442 -0.59 -13.48 -10.83
N LEU A 443 -1.45 -14.16 -10.06
CA LEU A 443 -1.75 -15.58 -10.23
C LEU A 443 -2.51 -15.89 -11.53
N LEU A 444 -3.38 -14.97 -11.96
CA LEU A 444 -4.02 -15.07 -13.25
C LEU A 444 -2.97 -14.96 -14.37
N ILE A 445 -2.11 -13.94 -14.29
CA ILE A 445 -1.11 -13.64 -15.33
C ILE A 445 -0.01 -14.71 -15.37
N THR A 446 0.56 -15.09 -14.22
CA THR A 446 1.69 -16.05 -14.17
C THR A 446 1.27 -17.51 -14.09
N GLY A 447 0.05 -17.80 -13.66
CA GLY A 447 -0.48 -19.16 -13.55
C GLY A 447 -1.48 -19.46 -14.65
N LEU A 448 -2.66 -18.85 -14.62
CA LEU A 448 -3.75 -19.21 -15.53
C LEU A 448 -3.39 -18.93 -17.00
N ILE A 449 -2.88 -17.73 -17.30
CA ILE A 449 -2.35 -17.36 -18.63
C ILE A 449 -0.92 -17.87 -18.80
N GLY A 450 -0.15 -17.90 -17.71
CA GLY A 450 1.10 -18.62 -17.61
C GLY A 450 2.33 -17.86 -18.08
N ILE A 451 2.39 -16.54 -18.00
CA ILE A 451 3.63 -15.78 -18.25
C ILE A 451 4.69 -16.21 -17.23
N ILE A 452 5.82 -16.67 -17.72
CA ILE A 452 7.00 -16.98 -16.90
C ILE A 452 7.98 -15.81 -16.99
N PRO A 453 8.12 -14.98 -15.92
CA PRO A 453 9.12 -13.92 -15.92
C PRO A 453 10.54 -14.50 -16.03
N ARG A 454 11.30 -14.05 -17.00
CA ARG A 454 12.65 -14.56 -17.30
C ARG A 454 13.72 -13.51 -17.08
N ASP A 455 14.95 -13.96 -16.86
CA ASP A 455 16.12 -13.09 -16.75
C ASP A 455 16.62 -12.65 -18.13
N ASP A 456 16.39 -13.47 -19.17
CA ASP A 456 16.74 -13.16 -20.55
C ASP A 456 15.61 -12.43 -21.32
N ASN A 457 15.88 -11.97 -22.54
CA ASN A 457 14.93 -11.27 -23.40
C ASN A 457 13.97 -12.22 -24.14
N THR A 458 13.31 -13.11 -23.39
CA THR A 458 12.35 -14.07 -23.92
C THR A 458 11.00 -13.90 -23.24
N LEU A 459 9.92 -13.88 -24.01
CA LEU A 459 8.57 -14.11 -23.53
C LEU A 459 8.30 -15.61 -23.57
N GLU A 460 8.03 -16.20 -22.43
CA GLU A 460 7.64 -17.60 -22.27
C GLU A 460 6.29 -17.70 -21.59
N VAL A 461 5.38 -18.51 -22.09
CA VAL A 461 4.09 -18.80 -21.49
C VAL A 461 3.89 -20.30 -21.32
N LYS A 462 3.36 -20.70 -20.16
CA LYS A 462 2.94 -22.08 -19.82
C LYS A 462 1.53 -22.02 -19.22
N PRO A 463 0.50 -21.89 -20.04
CA PRO A 463 -0.88 -21.70 -19.55
C PRO A 463 -1.38 -22.87 -18.72
N LEU A 464 -2.03 -22.57 -17.60
CA LEU A 464 -2.78 -23.51 -16.78
C LEU A 464 -4.30 -23.32 -16.95
N ALA A 465 -4.72 -22.52 -17.91
CA ALA A 465 -6.12 -22.34 -18.28
C ALA A 465 -6.74 -23.67 -18.73
N PRO A 466 -8.02 -23.95 -18.40
CA PRO A 466 -8.65 -25.23 -18.72
C PRO A 466 -8.88 -25.38 -20.23
N THR A 467 -8.73 -26.59 -20.73
CA THR A 467 -8.94 -26.92 -22.16
C THR A 467 -10.41 -26.74 -22.61
N SER A 468 -11.34 -26.61 -21.65
CA SER A 468 -12.74 -26.27 -21.88
C SER A 468 -12.96 -24.82 -22.30
N TRP A 469 -12.01 -23.93 -22.04
CA TRP A 469 -12.11 -22.55 -22.50
C TRP A 469 -11.88 -22.47 -24.01
N HIS A 470 -12.85 -21.89 -24.71
CA HIS A 470 -12.75 -21.66 -26.14
C HIS A 470 -11.95 -20.42 -26.47
N TYR A 471 -11.84 -19.46 -25.55
CA TYR A 471 -11.10 -18.22 -25.73
C TYR A 471 -10.62 -17.64 -24.41
N PHE A 472 -9.56 -16.86 -24.48
CA PHE A 472 -9.18 -15.81 -23.55
C PHE A 472 -8.28 -14.82 -24.25
N ALA A 473 -8.25 -13.59 -23.74
CA ALA A 473 -7.25 -12.60 -24.13
C ALA A 473 -6.75 -11.83 -22.91
N LEU A 474 -5.45 -11.62 -22.85
CA LEU A 474 -4.78 -10.73 -21.92
C LEU A 474 -3.98 -9.73 -22.74
N SER A 475 -4.26 -8.42 -22.62
CA SER A 475 -3.63 -7.38 -23.43
C SER A 475 -3.02 -6.28 -22.58
N ASP A 476 -2.11 -5.53 -23.20
CA ASP A 476 -1.40 -4.37 -22.60
C ASP A 476 -0.57 -4.73 -21.34
N VAL A 477 -0.07 -5.96 -21.28
CA VAL A 477 0.82 -6.40 -20.19
C VAL A 477 2.19 -5.77 -20.37
N PRO A 478 2.69 -5.00 -19.41
CA PRO A 478 4.07 -4.53 -19.46
C PRO A 478 5.03 -5.71 -19.27
N TYR A 479 6.00 -5.83 -20.13
CA TYR A 479 7.07 -6.81 -20.00
C TYR A 479 8.31 -6.38 -20.79
N LYS A 480 9.39 -6.05 -20.06
CA LYS A 480 10.70 -5.68 -20.66
C LYS A 480 10.58 -4.58 -21.73
N ASP A 481 9.96 -3.46 -21.34
CA ASP A 481 9.71 -2.29 -22.20
C ASP A 481 8.74 -2.53 -23.40
N HIS A 482 8.11 -3.71 -23.48
CA HIS A 482 7.07 -4.02 -24.45
C HIS A 482 5.68 -4.03 -23.82
N LEU A 483 4.66 -3.83 -24.64
CA LEU A 483 3.28 -4.17 -24.34
C LEU A 483 2.96 -5.53 -24.98
N ILE A 484 2.74 -6.52 -24.12
CA ILE A 484 2.46 -7.89 -24.55
C ILE A 484 0.97 -8.12 -24.63
N SER A 485 0.54 -8.89 -25.64
CA SER A 485 -0.80 -9.48 -25.68
C SER A 485 -0.71 -10.98 -25.91
N ILE A 486 -1.54 -11.74 -25.21
CA ILE A 486 -1.63 -13.21 -25.30
C ILE A 486 -3.09 -13.53 -25.61
N ILE A 487 -3.32 -14.27 -26.67
CA ILE A 487 -4.64 -14.66 -27.13
C ILE A 487 -4.70 -16.17 -27.24
N TRP A 488 -5.74 -16.76 -26.70
CA TRP A 488 -6.22 -18.09 -27.04
C TRP A 488 -7.55 -17.96 -27.75
N ASP A 489 -7.66 -18.41 -29.00
CA ASP A 489 -8.88 -18.44 -29.79
C ASP A 489 -8.95 -19.78 -30.50
N LYS A 490 -9.73 -20.72 -29.96
CA LYS A 490 -9.73 -22.10 -30.38
C LYS A 490 -10.06 -22.31 -31.85
N ASP A 491 -10.98 -21.53 -32.37
CA ASP A 491 -11.42 -21.60 -33.79
C ASP A 491 -11.05 -20.37 -34.61
N GLY A 492 -10.57 -19.30 -33.98
CA GLY A 492 -10.14 -18.05 -34.62
C GLY A 492 -11.27 -17.04 -34.88
N SER A 493 -12.48 -17.31 -34.41
CA SER A 493 -13.66 -16.49 -34.73
C SER A 493 -13.84 -15.27 -33.83
N ARG A 494 -13.27 -15.30 -32.60
CA ARG A 494 -13.52 -14.28 -31.59
C ARG A 494 -12.73 -12.98 -31.79
N TYR A 495 -11.42 -13.11 -31.99
CA TYR A 495 -10.52 -11.93 -32.04
C TYR A 495 -10.10 -11.54 -33.45
N ASN A 496 -10.47 -12.29 -34.46
CA ASN A 496 -10.05 -12.07 -35.84
C ASN A 496 -8.53 -11.97 -36.04
N LYS A 497 -7.76 -12.71 -35.20
CA LYS A 497 -6.29 -12.79 -35.25
C LYS A 497 -5.79 -14.16 -35.69
N GLY A 498 -6.72 -15.08 -36.07
CA GLY A 498 -6.45 -16.47 -36.37
C GLY A 498 -6.60 -17.40 -35.17
N LYS A 499 -6.73 -18.69 -35.43
CA LYS A 499 -6.94 -19.75 -34.41
C LYS A 499 -5.66 -20.05 -33.63
N GLY A 500 -5.85 -20.54 -32.40
CA GLY A 500 -4.79 -21.06 -31.56
C GLY A 500 -4.26 -20.05 -30.52
N LEU A 501 -3.17 -20.43 -29.86
CA LEU A 501 -2.46 -19.57 -28.90
C LEU A 501 -1.52 -18.64 -29.68
N ARG A 502 -1.59 -17.34 -29.42
CA ARG A 502 -0.80 -16.31 -30.09
C ARG A 502 -0.18 -15.32 -29.14
N LEU A 503 1.08 -14.99 -29.38
CA LEU A 503 1.85 -14.02 -28.61
C LEU A 503 2.13 -12.80 -29.47
N PHE A 504 1.88 -11.62 -28.92
CA PHE A 504 2.14 -10.34 -29.57
C PHE A 504 3.05 -9.47 -28.69
N ALA A 505 3.98 -8.77 -29.31
CA ALA A 505 4.74 -7.70 -28.68
C ALA A 505 4.51 -6.41 -29.47
N ASN A 506 4.02 -5.33 -28.79
CA ASN A 506 3.67 -4.04 -29.39
C ASN A 506 2.74 -4.19 -30.61
N GLY A 507 1.79 -5.13 -30.54
CA GLY A 507 0.81 -5.40 -31.60
C GLY A 507 1.31 -6.29 -32.74
N ILE A 508 2.59 -6.66 -32.77
CA ILE A 508 3.20 -7.54 -33.76
C ILE A 508 3.20 -8.98 -33.21
N GLU A 509 2.71 -9.92 -34.02
CA GLU A 509 2.76 -11.34 -33.67
C GLU A 509 4.21 -11.84 -33.67
N ILE A 510 4.62 -12.50 -32.58
CA ILE A 510 5.99 -13.02 -32.40
C ILE A 510 6.04 -14.54 -32.30
N ALA A 511 4.93 -15.18 -31.97
CA ALA A 511 4.80 -16.65 -32.00
C ALA A 511 3.33 -17.08 -32.01
N ASN A 512 3.07 -18.29 -32.52
CA ASN A 512 1.76 -18.94 -32.45
C ASN A 512 1.87 -20.45 -32.32
N SER A 513 0.79 -21.07 -31.84
CA SER A 513 0.62 -22.53 -31.74
C SER A 513 -0.85 -22.86 -31.97
N ALA A 514 -1.12 -23.97 -32.69
CA ALA A 514 -2.49 -24.45 -32.86
C ALA A 514 -3.13 -24.94 -31.55
N ASN A 515 -2.31 -25.35 -30.58
CA ASN A 515 -2.73 -25.94 -29.30
C ASN A 515 -2.49 -24.97 -28.14
N LEU A 516 -3.32 -25.06 -27.11
CA LEU A 516 -3.09 -24.41 -25.83
C LEU A 516 -2.00 -25.18 -25.07
N GLY A 517 -0.85 -24.57 -24.87
CA GLY A 517 0.29 -25.17 -24.21
C GLY A 517 1.51 -24.26 -24.16
N PRO A 518 2.68 -24.78 -23.76
CA PRO A 518 3.90 -23.97 -23.67
C PRO A 518 4.28 -23.35 -25.02
N LEU A 519 4.59 -22.06 -25.00
CA LEU A 519 5.02 -21.31 -26.17
C LEU A 519 6.00 -20.23 -25.76
N SER A 520 7.06 -19.99 -26.56
CA SER A 520 8.04 -18.94 -26.25
C SER A 520 8.56 -18.26 -27.51
N ALA A 521 8.95 -17.00 -27.38
CA ALA A 521 9.60 -16.24 -28.44
C ALA A 521 10.61 -15.24 -27.87
N LYS A 522 11.64 -14.89 -28.64
CA LYS A 522 12.49 -13.74 -28.34
C LYS A 522 11.72 -12.46 -28.59
N LEU A 523 11.84 -11.51 -27.66
CA LEU A 523 11.28 -10.17 -27.85
C LEU A 523 12.06 -9.39 -28.91
N PRO A 524 11.38 -8.57 -29.73
CA PRO A 524 12.04 -7.67 -30.66
C PRO A 524 13.02 -6.74 -29.97
N LEU A 525 14.07 -6.34 -30.63
CA LEU A 525 14.95 -5.28 -30.12
C LEU A 525 14.22 -3.94 -30.24
N LEU A 526 14.22 -3.15 -29.17
CA LEU A 526 13.73 -1.77 -29.19
C LEU A 526 14.89 -0.83 -29.47
N GLU A 527 14.65 0.17 -30.30
CA GLU A 527 15.56 1.29 -30.43
C GLU A 527 15.69 2.00 -29.09
N LYS A 528 16.92 2.25 -28.64
CA LYS A 528 17.18 2.96 -27.38
C LYS A 528 16.70 4.40 -27.53
N ASN A 529 15.57 4.72 -26.90
CA ASN A 529 15.09 6.10 -26.82
C ASN A 529 15.97 6.96 -25.90
N ALA A 530 15.98 8.27 -26.20
CA ALA A 530 16.81 9.31 -25.64
C ALA A 530 16.92 9.35 -24.11
N ILE A 531 17.97 10.00 -23.63
CA ILE A 531 18.32 10.27 -22.24
C ILE A 531 17.08 10.69 -21.43
N LYS A 532 16.68 9.85 -20.47
CA LYS A 532 15.64 10.23 -19.50
C LYS A 532 16.16 11.39 -18.66
N SER A 533 15.34 12.40 -18.45
CA SER A 533 15.57 13.49 -17.51
C SER A 533 15.91 12.92 -16.12
N ASN A 534 16.87 13.51 -15.42
CA ASN A 534 17.18 13.18 -14.04
C ASN A 534 16.13 13.76 -13.05
N LEU A 535 15.17 14.55 -13.56
CA LEU A 535 14.11 15.12 -12.74
C LEU A 535 13.03 14.08 -12.46
N ALA A 536 12.59 14.03 -11.22
CA ALA A 536 11.46 13.22 -10.80
C ALA A 536 10.19 14.07 -10.80
N GLN A 537 9.07 13.50 -11.25
CA GLN A 537 7.76 14.10 -11.03
C GLN A 537 7.40 13.98 -9.53
N VAL A 538 7.07 15.09 -8.90
CA VAL A 538 6.83 15.19 -7.46
C VAL A 538 5.48 15.82 -7.20
N ASN A 539 4.69 15.18 -6.32
CA ASN A 539 3.53 15.81 -5.70
C ASN A 539 3.99 16.61 -4.47
N TYR A 540 3.91 17.94 -4.56
CA TYR A 540 4.31 18.85 -3.48
C TYR A 540 3.22 19.06 -2.42
N ALA A 541 1.98 18.64 -2.66
CA ALA A 541 0.86 18.89 -1.76
C ALA A 541 0.80 17.90 -0.58
N VAL A 542 1.41 16.71 -0.72
CA VAL A 542 1.30 15.67 0.31
C VAL A 542 2.11 16.02 1.57
N ASN A 543 1.51 15.78 2.73
CA ASN A 543 2.16 15.97 4.04
C ASN A 543 1.83 14.83 5.01
N ASN A 544 2.59 13.74 4.93
CA ASN A 544 2.54 12.61 5.85
C ASN A 544 3.73 12.57 6.82
N ASP A 545 4.78 13.35 6.56
CA ASP A 545 5.99 13.40 7.38
C ASP A 545 5.85 14.34 8.58
N GLY A 546 4.70 15.04 8.66
CA GLY A 546 4.40 15.98 9.72
C GLY A 546 5.19 17.29 9.62
N ASP A 547 5.71 17.64 8.46
CA ASP A 547 6.31 18.95 8.24
C ASP A 547 5.28 20.07 8.39
N TYR A 548 5.70 21.28 8.76
CA TYR A 548 4.79 22.41 8.83
C TYR A 548 4.18 22.74 7.45
N TYR A 549 4.93 22.56 6.40
CA TYR A 549 4.50 22.71 5.02
C TYR A 549 4.50 21.37 4.27
N PRO A 550 3.60 21.20 3.28
CA PRO A 550 2.54 22.12 2.85
C PRO A 550 1.44 22.29 3.90
N ARG A 551 0.87 23.48 3.94
CA ARG A 551 -0.18 23.86 4.90
C ARG A 551 -1.48 24.22 4.21
N LEU A 552 -2.58 23.73 4.76
CA LEU A 552 -3.93 23.95 4.24
C LEU A 552 -4.65 25.06 5.01
N GLU A 553 -5.45 25.84 4.27
CA GLU A 553 -6.50 26.72 4.80
C GLU A 553 -7.76 26.59 3.95
N SER A 554 -8.96 26.77 4.54
CA SER A 554 -10.23 26.72 3.83
C SER A 554 -11.21 27.78 4.30
N SER A 555 -12.15 28.15 3.44
CA SER A 555 -13.25 29.06 3.78
C SER A 555 -14.28 28.43 4.71
N PHE A 556 -14.39 27.10 4.70
CA PHE A 556 -15.34 26.35 5.52
C PHE A 556 -14.66 25.18 6.23
N VAL A 557 -14.93 25.03 7.51
CA VAL A 557 -14.41 23.96 8.36
C VAL A 557 -15.54 22.99 8.67
N ASN A 558 -15.42 21.76 8.21
CA ASN A 558 -16.34 20.69 8.53
C ASN A 558 -15.75 19.80 9.65
N PRO A 559 -16.36 19.78 10.86
CA PRO A 559 -15.80 19.01 11.97
C PRO A 559 -15.79 17.50 11.78
N LYS A 560 -16.63 16.98 10.86
CA LYS A 560 -16.70 15.54 10.56
C LYS A 560 -15.70 15.12 9.49
N THR A 561 -15.22 16.05 8.67
CA THR A 561 -14.34 15.80 7.53
C THR A 561 -13.18 16.80 7.55
N PRO A 562 -12.10 16.49 8.31
CA PRO A 562 -10.99 17.44 8.52
C PRO A 562 -10.23 17.69 7.22
N ILE A 563 -9.78 18.95 7.06
CA ILE A 563 -9.10 19.43 5.85
C ILE A 563 -7.77 18.69 5.58
N SER A 564 -7.10 18.18 6.62
CA SER A 564 -5.84 17.42 6.50
C SER A 564 -5.95 16.18 5.61
N LYS A 565 -7.18 15.67 5.40
CA LYS A 565 -7.46 14.56 4.49
C LYS A 565 -7.23 14.89 3.01
N LEU A 566 -7.03 16.16 2.66
CA LEU A 566 -6.77 16.59 1.29
C LEU A 566 -5.33 16.44 0.83
N ILE A 567 -4.40 16.15 1.75
CA ILE A 567 -2.96 16.05 1.49
C ILE A 567 -2.32 14.85 2.21
N ASP A 568 -3.09 13.83 2.52
CA ASP A 568 -2.57 12.62 3.17
C ASP A 568 -2.16 11.52 2.16
N GLY A 569 -2.31 11.80 0.86
CA GLY A 569 -1.91 10.89 -0.22
C GLY A 569 -2.90 9.76 -0.49
N ASN A 570 -4.06 9.73 0.17
CA ASN A 570 -5.11 8.74 -0.05
C ASN A 570 -6.25 9.35 -0.87
N TYR A 571 -6.40 8.93 -2.10
CA TYR A 571 -7.38 9.51 -3.04
C TYR A 571 -8.58 8.62 -3.38
N TRP A 572 -8.75 7.50 -2.70
CA TRP A 572 -9.90 6.62 -2.91
C TRP A 572 -11.23 7.25 -2.44
N TYR A 573 -12.34 6.85 -3.04
CA TYR A 573 -13.65 7.49 -2.88
C TYR A 573 -14.59 6.77 -1.90
N HIS A 574 -14.14 5.72 -1.22
CA HIS A 574 -14.91 4.94 -0.29
C HIS A 574 -15.45 5.80 0.87
N ILE A 575 -16.70 5.54 1.30
CA ILE A 575 -17.37 6.42 2.25
C ILE A 575 -16.99 6.10 3.70
N SER A 576 -16.72 4.83 4.00
CA SER A 576 -16.41 4.36 5.35
C SER A 576 -15.13 3.50 5.33
N PRO A 577 -14.11 3.85 6.11
CA PRO A 577 -13.97 5.08 6.89
C PRO A 577 -13.86 6.31 5.98
N PRO A 578 -14.31 7.51 6.42
CA PRO A 578 -14.32 8.69 5.57
C PRO A 578 -12.89 9.20 5.32
N ASN A 579 -12.51 9.29 4.04
CA ASN A 579 -11.25 9.86 3.58
C ASN A 579 -11.53 11.08 2.72
N ARG A 580 -11.92 12.20 3.34
CA ARG A 580 -12.45 13.36 2.60
C ARG A 580 -12.51 14.62 3.41
N TRP A 581 -12.57 15.75 2.70
CA TRP A 581 -13.09 17.01 3.16
C TRP A 581 -14.33 17.39 2.32
N THR A 582 -15.40 17.89 2.96
CA THR A 582 -16.62 18.30 2.29
C THR A 582 -17.09 19.65 2.78
N CYS A 583 -17.76 20.42 1.89
CA CYS A 583 -18.43 21.66 2.22
C CYS A 583 -19.89 21.44 2.71
N GLU A 584 -20.27 20.21 3.06
CA GLU A 584 -21.61 19.91 3.57
C GLU A 584 -21.90 20.73 4.84
N GLY A 585 -23.02 21.47 4.82
CA GLY A 585 -23.38 22.40 5.88
C GLY A 585 -22.85 23.83 5.70
N SER A 586 -22.03 24.12 4.68
CA SER A 586 -21.58 25.49 4.38
C SER A 586 -22.75 26.35 3.92
N PRO A 587 -22.89 27.58 4.46
CA PRO A 587 -23.89 28.57 4.00
C PRO A 587 -23.48 29.23 2.67
N ASN A 588 -22.22 29.11 2.25
CA ASN A 588 -21.67 29.83 1.13
C ASN A 588 -22.11 29.26 -0.22
N PRO A 589 -22.27 30.05 -1.28
CA PRO A 589 -22.47 29.57 -2.64
C PRO A 589 -21.16 29.02 -3.24
N THR A 590 -20.00 29.44 -2.72
CA THR A 590 -18.67 29.03 -3.11
C THR A 590 -17.81 28.83 -1.88
N ASP A 591 -17.00 27.77 -1.88
CA ASP A 591 -15.97 27.55 -0.88
C ASP A 591 -14.62 27.34 -1.55
N TRP A 592 -13.55 27.59 -0.81
CA TRP A 592 -12.20 27.45 -1.31
C TRP A 592 -11.31 26.68 -0.33
N VAL A 593 -10.28 26.06 -0.88
CA VAL A 593 -9.14 25.51 -0.15
C VAL A 593 -7.86 26.05 -0.77
N SER A 594 -6.91 26.47 0.08
CA SER A 594 -5.59 26.90 -0.36
C SER A 594 -4.49 26.06 0.27
N ILE A 595 -3.41 25.89 -0.48
CA ILE A 595 -2.22 25.13 -0.08
C ILE A 595 -1.01 26.07 -0.15
N ASP A 596 -0.33 26.26 0.97
CA ASP A 596 0.94 26.95 1.07
C ASP A 596 2.08 25.93 1.04
N LEU A 597 2.90 25.96 0.02
CA LEU A 597 4.04 25.04 -0.19
C LEU A 597 5.28 25.42 0.63
N GLY A 598 5.26 26.57 1.32
CA GLY A 598 6.36 27.09 2.13
C GLY A 598 7.52 27.67 1.33
N ASN A 599 7.85 27.11 0.21
CA ASN A 599 8.88 27.56 -0.73
C ASN A 599 8.30 27.71 -2.13
N LYS A 600 8.98 28.51 -2.98
CA LYS A 600 8.69 28.53 -4.40
C LYS A 600 8.97 27.16 -5.01
N ARG A 601 8.00 26.62 -5.74
CA ARG A 601 8.08 25.35 -6.45
C ARG A 601 7.70 25.57 -7.92
N LYS A 602 8.43 24.91 -8.82
CA LYS A 602 8.05 24.79 -10.24
C LYS A 602 6.97 23.75 -10.35
N VAL A 603 5.79 24.16 -10.82
CA VAL A 603 4.62 23.28 -10.95
C VAL A 603 3.97 23.47 -12.31
N HIS A 604 3.31 22.42 -12.81
CA HIS A 604 2.68 22.42 -14.14
C HIS A 604 1.27 21.81 -14.13
N SER A 605 0.84 21.20 -13.02
CA SER A 605 -0.50 20.63 -12.94
C SER A 605 -0.99 20.44 -11.51
N VAL A 606 -2.32 20.45 -11.38
CA VAL A 606 -3.07 20.13 -10.15
C VAL A 606 -4.05 19.02 -10.48
N LYS A 607 -4.17 18.01 -9.63
CA LYS A 607 -5.21 16.99 -9.70
C LYS A 607 -6.15 17.11 -8.52
N LEU A 608 -7.43 17.10 -8.81
CA LEU A 608 -8.50 17.18 -7.82
C LEU A 608 -9.33 15.90 -7.87
N TYR A 609 -9.40 15.20 -6.75
CA TYR A 609 -10.17 13.96 -6.60
C TYR A 609 -11.54 14.29 -6.04
N LEU A 610 -12.49 14.59 -6.94
CA LEU A 610 -13.82 15.07 -6.60
C LEU A 610 -14.74 13.93 -6.13
N LEU A 611 -15.45 14.17 -5.04
CA LEU A 611 -16.46 13.25 -4.51
C LEU A 611 -17.77 13.36 -5.29
N ASP A 612 -18.52 12.26 -5.29
CA ASP A 612 -19.89 12.19 -5.79
C ASP A 612 -20.63 11.04 -5.09
N ASP A 613 -21.50 11.37 -4.14
CA ASP A 613 -22.39 10.41 -3.49
C ASP A 613 -23.80 10.35 -4.11
N GLY A 614 -24.03 11.15 -5.16
CA GLY A 614 -25.30 11.26 -5.85
C GLY A 614 -26.42 11.93 -5.04
N LYS A 615 -26.10 12.56 -3.88
CA LYS A 615 -27.06 13.16 -2.95
C LYS A 615 -26.61 14.53 -2.49
N ASN A 616 -25.91 14.58 -1.36
CA ASN A 616 -25.54 15.82 -0.68
C ASN A 616 -24.17 16.37 -1.11
N VAL A 617 -23.26 15.48 -1.52
CA VAL A 617 -21.91 15.83 -1.97
C VAL A 617 -21.78 15.44 -3.43
N THR A 618 -21.67 16.44 -4.30
CA THR A 618 -21.55 16.23 -5.76
C THR A 618 -20.43 17.12 -6.32
N PRO A 619 -19.95 16.84 -7.55
CA PRO A 619 -18.95 17.70 -8.18
C PRO A 619 -19.41 19.16 -8.23
N PRO A 620 -18.49 20.13 -8.05
CA PRO A 620 -18.83 21.53 -8.22
C PRO A 620 -19.28 21.84 -9.65
N SER A 621 -20.14 22.85 -9.83
CA SER A 621 -20.57 23.31 -11.15
C SER A 621 -19.41 23.94 -11.93
N GLN A 622 -18.47 24.56 -11.24
CA GLN A 622 -17.28 25.20 -11.79
C GLN A 622 -16.12 25.15 -10.80
N LEU A 623 -14.89 25.10 -11.33
CA LEU A 623 -13.64 25.22 -10.58
C LEU A 623 -12.88 26.47 -11.03
N THR A 624 -12.23 27.14 -10.08
CA THR A 624 -11.27 28.21 -10.36
C THR A 624 -9.96 27.90 -9.64
N LEU A 625 -8.85 27.90 -10.40
CA LEU A 625 -7.51 27.70 -9.85
C LEU A 625 -6.73 29.01 -9.89
N GLU A 626 -6.20 29.41 -8.74
CA GLU A 626 -5.51 30.67 -8.53
C GLU A 626 -4.15 30.44 -7.83
N HIS A 627 -3.22 31.37 -8.02
CA HIS A 627 -1.95 31.40 -7.29
C HIS A 627 -1.78 32.74 -6.54
N TRP A 628 -0.98 32.73 -5.48
CA TRP A 628 -0.68 33.91 -4.71
C TRP A 628 0.49 34.69 -5.32
N ALA A 629 0.25 35.92 -5.73
CA ALA A 629 1.28 36.84 -6.22
C ALA A 629 0.86 38.28 -5.94
N ASN A 630 1.82 39.17 -5.74
CA ASN A 630 1.59 40.60 -5.49
C ASN A 630 0.56 40.87 -4.39
N ASN A 631 0.58 40.11 -3.29
CA ASN A 631 -0.35 40.16 -2.17
C ASN A 631 -1.83 39.95 -2.55
N SER A 632 -2.09 39.23 -3.64
CA SER A 632 -3.44 38.91 -4.12
C SER A 632 -3.50 37.52 -4.74
N TRP A 633 -4.71 36.99 -4.82
CA TRP A 633 -4.99 35.76 -5.56
C TRP A 633 -5.27 36.13 -7.03
N LEU A 634 -4.49 35.54 -7.93
CA LEU A 634 -4.59 35.75 -9.38
C LEU A 634 -4.90 34.43 -10.06
N PRO A 635 -5.77 34.39 -11.09
CA PRO A 635 -6.00 33.18 -11.87
C PRO A 635 -4.72 32.65 -12.48
N ILE A 636 -4.54 31.31 -12.47
CA ILE A 636 -3.43 30.67 -13.18
C ILE A 636 -3.71 30.78 -14.71
N PRO A 637 -2.76 31.35 -15.51
CA PRO A 637 -2.99 31.57 -16.91
C PRO A 637 -2.98 30.26 -17.71
N ASN A 638 -3.75 30.22 -18.81
CA ASN A 638 -3.77 29.10 -19.77
C ASN A 638 -4.03 27.73 -19.15
N GLN A 639 -4.82 27.70 -18.06
CA GLN A 639 -5.20 26.45 -17.42
C GLN A 639 -6.24 25.69 -18.26
N THR A 640 -6.10 24.37 -18.33
CA THR A 640 -7.00 23.46 -19.04
C THR A 640 -7.40 22.29 -18.17
N LEU A 641 -8.71 22.12 -17.97
CA LEU A 641 -9.26 20.98 -17.25
C LEU A 641 -9.43 19.79 -18.19
N SER A 642 -8.80 18.67 -17.89
CA SER A 642 -8.77 17.46 -18.73
C SER A 642 -10.15 16.88 -19.04
N THR A 643 -11.10 17.01 -18.11
CA THR A 643 -12.48 16.54 -18.25
C THR A 643 -13.43 17.53 -18.92
N GLY A 644 -12.96 18.76 -19.22
CA GLY A 644 -13.76 19.87 -19.74
C GLY A 644 -14.75 20.46 -18.73
N LYS A 645 -15.29 19.63 -17.84
CA LYS A 645 -16.14 20.03 -16.69
C LYS A 645 -15.77 19.15 -15.48
N PRO A 646 -16.05 19.58 -14.23
CA PRO A 646 -15.81 18.78 -13.05
C PRO A 646 -16.61 17.47 -13.07
N VAL A 647 -15.94 16.35 -12.76
CA VAL A 647 -16.53 15.01 -12.74
C VAL A 647 -16.17 14.32 -11.43
N GLY A 648 -17.16 13.73 -10.78
CA GLY A 648 -16.94 12.99 -9.54
C GLY A 648 -16.33 11.59 -9.73
N ARG A 649 -15.75 11.07 -8.67
CA ARG A 649 -15.20 9.72 -8.58
C ARG A 649 -14.07 9.44 -9.60
N LYS A 650 -13.35 10.49 -10.01
CA LYS A 650 -12.14 10.43 -10.83
C LYS A 650 -11.22 11.61 -10.58
N ALA A 651 -9.96 11.50 -11.00
CA ALA A 651 -9.03 12.62 -11.00
C ALA A 651 -9.44 13.65 -12.06
N ASN A 652 -9.56 14.91 -11.66
CA ASN A 652 -9.75 16.07 -12.53
C ASN A 652 -8.42 16.80 -12.64
N THR A 653 -7.69 16.59 -13.72
CA THR A 653 -6.37 17.18 -13.91
C THR A 653 -6.49 18.56 -14.60
N ILE A 654 -5.94 19.58 -13.94
CA ILE A 654 -5.80 20.91 -14.48
C ILE A 654 -4.33 21.10 -14.86
N THR A 655 -4.05 21.28 -16.14
CA THR A 655 -2.69 21.54 -16.66
C THR A 655 -2.51 22.99 -17.03
N PHE A 656 -1.29 23.51 -16.88
CA PHE A 656 -0.92 24.88 -17.25
C PHE A 656 0.58 24.94 -17.56
N PRO A 657 1.09 25.99 -18.25
CA PRO A 657 2.52 26.18 -18.45
C PRO A 657 3.28 26.19 -17.13
N GLU A 658 4.44 25.55 -17.07
CA GLU A 658 5.26 25.51 -15.85
C GLU A 658 5.47 26.92 -15.29
N MET A 659 5.21 27.08 -14.01
CA MET A 659 5.41 28.34 -13.30
C MET A 659 5.92 28.14 -11.87
N GLU A 660 6.65 29.12 -11.36
CA GLU A 660 7.06 29.15 -9.95
C GLU A 660 5.98 29.80 -9.09
N LEU A 661 5.54 29.07 -8.06
CA LEU A 661 4.55 29.58 -7.10
C LEU A 661 4.83 29.05 -5.69
N THR A 662 4.30 29.77 -4.70
CA THR A 662 4.38 29.39 -3.28
C THR A 662 3.05 28.88 -2.76
N LYS A 663 1.92 29.44 -3.26
CA LYS A 663 0.58 29.08 -2.81
C LYS A 663 -0.37 28.91 -3.98
N ILE A 664 -1.23 27.91 -3.86
CA ILE A 664 -2.35 27.65 -4.78
C ILE A 664 -3.66 27.69 -4.02
N ARG A 665 -4.73 28.18 -4.67
CA ARG A 665 -6.10 28.13 -4.17
C ARG A 665 -7.01 27.52 -5.23
N VAL A 666 -7.86 26.62 -4.78
CA VAL A 666 -8.95 26.03 -5.56
C VAL A 666 -10.26 26.56 -5.00
N THR A 667 -11.05 27.24 -5.81
CA THR A 667 -12.40 27.70 -5.47
C THR A 667 -13.43 26.79 -6.13
N LEU A 668 -14.39 26.31 -5.35
CA LEU A 668 -15.44 25.36 -5.72
C LEU A 668 -16.78 26.09 -5.76
N HIS A 669 -17.41 26.20 -6.93
CA HIS A 669 -18.76 26.72 -7.08
C HIS A 669 -19.78 25.61 -6.87
N HIS A 670 -20.58 25.71 -5.83
CA HIS A 670 -21.50 24.64 -5.46
C HIS A 670 -22.68 24.54 -6.43
N PRO A 671 -23.19 23.31 -6.71
CA PRO A 671 -24.50 23.13 -7.32
C PRO A 671 -25.63 23.65 -6.40
N VAL A 672 -26.79 23.92 -6.99
CA VAL A 672 -27.94 24.54 -6.27
C VAL A 672 -28.37 23.76 -5.03
N ASN A 673 -28.40 22.42 -5.11
CA ASN A 673 -28.95 21.55 -4.05
C ASN A 673 -27.92 20.61 -3.40
N ALA A 674 -26.62 20.84 -3.63
CA ALA A 674 -25.57 19.99 -3.12
C ALA A 674 -24.30 20.82 -2.79
N LYS A 675 -23.37 20.22 -2.08
CA LYS A 675 -22.08 20.84 -1.77
C LYS A 675 -20.93 20.04 -2.39
N ALA A 676 -19.86 20.69 -2.72
CA ALA A 676 -18.65 20.04 -3.22
C ALA A 676 -17.85 19.39 -2.10
N GLY A 677 -17.05 18.38 -2.48
CA GLY A 677 -16.10 17.71 -1.61
C GLY A 677 -14.98 17.05 -2.42
N LEU A 678 -13.86 16.80 -1.74
CA LEU A 678 -12.66 16.21 -2.31
C LEU A 678 -12.14 15.10 -1.38
N SER A 679 -11.53 14.06 -1.93
CA SER A 679 -10.74 13.11 -1.17
C SER A 679 -9.25 13.49 -1.14
N GLU A 680 -8.72 14.13 -2.20
CA GLU A 680 -7.31 14.51 -2.27
C GLU A 680 -7.09 15.69 -3.23
N ILE A 681 -5.99 16.44 -3.00
CA ILE A 681 -5.44 17.44 -3.91
C ILE A 681 -3.97 17.15 -4.13
N GLU A 682 -3.55 17.03 -5.38
CA GLU A 682 -2.15 16.87 -5.74
C GLU A 682 -1.66 18.08 -6.55
N ILE A 683 -0.44 18.55 -6.27
CA ILE A 683 0.25 19.63 -6.99
C ILE A 683 1.54 19.08 -7.55
N TRP A 684 1.61 18.92 -8.86
CA TRP A 684 2.70 18.24 -9.55
C TRP A 684 3.67 19.19 -10.24
N GLY A 685 4.95 18.88 -10.09
CA GLY A 685 6.06 19.50 -10.80
C GLY A 685 7.26 18.56 -10.90
N ASP A 686 8.33 19.03 -11.58
CA ASP A 686 9.55 18.26 -11.76
C ASP A 686 10.65 18.76 -10.83
N ALA A 687 11.34 17.84 -10.13
CA ALA A 687 12.39 18.18 -9.18
C ALA A 687 13.56 17.19 -9.19
N LEU A 688 14.72 17.66 -8.78
CA LEU A 688 15.81 16.79 -8.30
C LEU A 688 15.50 16.34 -6.87
N LEU A 689 15.60 15.04 -6.62
CA LEU A 689 15.47 14.48 -5.27
C LEU A 689 16.83 14.45 -4.55
N PRO A 690 16.89 14.57 -3.20
CA PRO A 690 15.76 14.87 -2.32
C PRO A 690 15.38 16.35 -2.32
N ILE A 691 14.08 16.64 -2.10
CA ILE A 691 13.62 18.01 -1.83
C ILE A 691 13.57 18.25 -0.32
N SER A 692 13.83 19.50 0.09
CA SER A 692 13.69 19.94 1.49
C SER A 692 12.42 20.76 1.69
N GLN A 693 11.82 20.61 2.87
CA GLN A 693 10.71 21.44 3.34
C GLN A 693 11.19 22.35 4.48
N PRO A 694 10.63 23.57 4.61
CA PRO A 694 10.86 24.39 5.78
C PRO A 694 10.30 23.72 7.04
N ILE A 695 11.11 23.66 8.10
CA ILE A 695 10.77 22.92 9.32
C ILE A 695 9.86 23.74 10.24
N ASN A 696 10.05 25.08 10.28
CA ASN A 696 9.38 25.96 11.23
C ASN A 696 8.94 27.26 10.57
N PRO A 697 7.71 27.76 10.83
CA PRO A 697 7.30 29.06 10.32
C PRO A 697 8.10 30.20 10.99
N PRO A 698 8.39 31.26 10.26
CA PRO A 698 9.07 32.44 10.83
C PRO A 698 8.31 33.00 12.04
N GLY A 699 9.07 33.37 13.08
CA GLY A 699 8.53 34.03 14.27
C GLY A 699 7.88 33.11 15.31
N ASN A 700 7.77 31.81 15.07
CA ASN A 700 7.30 30.85 16.08
C ASN A 700 8.34 30.74 17.22
N ILE A 701 7.93 31.14 18.44
CA ILE A 701 8.80 31.14 19.65
C ILE A 701 8.71 29.85 20.47
N ALA A 702 7.85 28.89 20.09
CA ALA A 702 7.69 27.60 20.76
C ALA A 702 8.56 26.47 20.16
N PHE A 703 9.37 26.75 19.14
CA PHE A 703 10.12 25.74 18.42
C PHE A 703 11.41 25.28 19.14
N ASN A 704 11.53 23.96 19.38
CA ASN A 704 12.74 23.30 19.85
C ASN A 704 12.92 21.93 19.20
N PRO A 705 13.85 21.76 18.24
CA PRO A 705 14.11 20.48 17.57
C PRO A 705 14.85 19.45 18.47
N GLY A 706 14.88 19.64 19.78
CA GLY A 706 15.45 18.70 20.75
C GLY A 706 16.88 18.98 21.18
N ASN A 707 17.52 20.02 20.64
CA ASN A 707 18.93 20.38 20.93
C ASN A 707 19.11 21.76 21.58
N LEU A 708 18.01 22.48 21.83
CA LEU A 708 18.04 23.80 22.47
C LEU A 708 17.71 23.68 23.96
N PRO A 709 18.31 24.54 24.85
CA PRO A 709 17.97 24.56 26.26
C PRO A 709 16.54 25.05 26.51
N PHE A 710 16.01 25.94 25.65
CA PHE A 710 14.66 26.47 25.65
C PHE A 710 14.21 26.75 24.21
N PRO A 711 12.85 26.77 23.97
CA PRO A 711 11.76 26.50 24.91
C PRO A 711 11.74 25.02 25.35
N LYS A 712 11.14 24.76 26.53
CA LYS A 712 10.90 23.40 27.03
C LYS A 712 9.40 23.19 27.16
N ALA A 713 8.93 22.00 26.76
CA ALA A 713 7.55 21.60 27.01
C ALA A 713 7.45 20.64 28.20
N SER A 714 6.41 20.82 29.02
CA SER A 714 6.00 19.92 30.10
C SER A 714 4.48 19.77 30.11
N ALA A 715 3.97 18.76 30.82
CA ALA A 715 2.54 18.51 30.92
C ALA A 715 2.17 17.93 32.28
N SER A 716 0.88 18.06 32.68
CA SER A 716 0.34 17.45 33.89
C SER A 716 0.37 15.93 33.85
N TYR A 717 0.22 15.36 32.66
CA TYR A 717 0.27 13.93 32.41
C TYR A 717 0.81 13.68 30.99
N ALA A 718 1.54 12.61 30.80
CA ALA A 718 1.97 12.14 29.49
C ALA A 718 1.78 10.62 29.43
N ASP A 719 1.32 10.10 28.31
CA ASP A 719 1.09 8.67 28.14
C ASP A 719 2.40 7.85 28.14
N ARG A 720 2.28 6.55 28.39
CA ARG A 720 3.40 5.59 28.39
C ARG A 720 3.73 5.01 27.01
N PHE A 721 2.97 5.36 25.97
CA PHE A 721 3.07 4.78 24.63
C PHE A 721 3.86 5.66 23.66
N GLY A 722 4.54 6.67 24.15
CA GLY A 722 5.45 7.51 23.39
C GLY A 722 5.01 8.95 23.18
N GLY A 723 3.87 9.35 23.73
CA GLY A 723 3.39 10.73 23.72
C GLY A 723 4.21 11.61 24.67
N LYS A 724 5.09 12.46 24.14
CA LYS A 724 6.01 13.31 24.92
C LYS A 724 5.66 14.78 24.76
N PRO A 725 5.66 15.60 25.84
CA PRO A 725 5.46 17.06 25.71
C PRO A 725 6.43 17.71 24.72
N ALA A 726 7.69 17.28 24.68
CA ALA A 726 8.68 17.81 23.76
C ALA A 726 8.32 17.61 22.28
N SER A 727 7.56 16.57 21.94
CA SER A 727 7.08 16.33 20.58
C SER A 727 5.97 17.29 20.14
N ALA A 728 5.49 18.16 21.04
CA ALA A 728 4.52 19.20 20.69
C ALA A 728 5.17 20.54 20.35
N ILE A 729 6.51 20.63 20.36
CA ILE A 729 7.28 21.85 20.02
C ILE A 729 8.47 21.57 19.08
N ASP A 730 8.53 20.42 18.46
CA ASP A 730 9.69 20.00 17.65
C ASP A 730 9.58 20.36 16.16
N GLY A 731 8.53 21.04 15.76
CA GLY A 731 8.28 21.50 14.40
C GLY A 731 7.62 20.42 13.52
N LYS A 732 7.17 19.31 14.10
CA LYS A 732 6.48 18.23 13.38
C LYS A 732 5.00 18.20 13.72
N THR A 733 4.15 18.40 12.73
CA THR A 733 2.69 18.38 12.85
C THR A 733 2.13 17.13 12.20
N ASN A 734 2.16 16.00 12.90
CA ASN A 734 1.66 14.74 12.37
C ASN A 734 0.27 14.41 12.93
N PHE A 735 -0.74 14.37 12.05
CA PHE A 735 -2.11 13.97 12.40
C PHE A 735 -2.35 12.47 12.20
N LEU A 736 -1.40 11.73 11.64
CA LEU A 736 -1.49 10.28 11.44
C LEU A 736 -1.05 9.52 12.70
N PRO A 737 -1.54 8.29 12.90
CA PRO A 737 -1.11 7.45 14.01
C PRO A 737 0.39 7.16 14.01
N SER A 738 0.99 6.99 12.84
CA SER A 738 2.41 6.69 12.67
C SER A 738 3.04 7.59 11.59
N PRO A 739 4.28 8.11 11.82
CA PRO A 739 5.08 7.96 13.04
C PRO A 739 4.47 8.69 14.24
N THR A 740 4.64 8.13 15.45
CA THR A 740 4.17 8.76 16.68
C THR A 740 5.01 9.99 16.97
N ASN A 741 4.42 11.18 16.79
CA ASN A 741 5.04 12.47 17.08
C ASN A 741 4.01 13.43 17.63
N ARG A 742 3.77 13.39 18.93
CA ARG A 742 2.75 14.16 19.62
C ARG A 742 2.87 14.06 21.12
N TRP A 743 2.21 14.93 21.86
CA TRP A 743 1.85 14.74 23.25
C TRP A 743 0.40 14.27 23.34
N THR A 744 0.12 13.30 24.20
CA THR A 744 -1.24 12.93 24.62
C THR A 744 -1.32 12.67 26.13
N SER A 745 -2.50 12.93 26.68
CA SER A 745 -2.85 12.54 28.05
C SER A 745 -3.63 11.22 28.10
N TYR A 746 -3.46 10.33 27.13
CA TYR A 746 -4.11 9.01 27.11
C TYR A 746 -3.91 8.25 28.42
N GLU A 747 -4.95 7.63 28.95
CA GLU A 747 -5.02 6.99 30.27
C GLU A 747 -4.88 7.94 31.48
N SER A 748 -4.90 9.26 31.31
CA SER A 748 -4.91 10.17 32.46
C SER A 748 -6.14 9.95 33.33
N PRO A 749 -6.01 9.93 34.66
CA PRO A 749 -7.12 9.85 35.58
C PRO A 749 -7.86 11.20 35.74
N ASN A 750 -7.29 12.29 35.25
CA ASN A 750 -7.80 13.63 35.45
C ASN A 750 -8.98 13.96 34.51
N SER A 751 -9.83 14.90 34.91
CA SER A 751 -10.89 15.47 34.05
C SER A 751 -10.36 16.53 33.08
N SER A 752 -9.19 17.10 33.37
CA SER A 752 -8.46 18.04 32.55
C SER A 752 -6.97 17.88 32.71
N ASP A 753 -6.21 18.13 31.65
CA ASP A 753 -4.75 18.13 31.64
C ASP A 753 -4.23 19.38 30.94
N TRP A 754 -2.99 19.75 31.24
CA TRP A 754 -2.34 20.90 30.61
C TRP A 754 -1.04 20.54 29.90
N LEU A 755 -0.75 21.30 28.84
CA LEU A 755 0.54 21.33 28.16
C LEU A 755 1.14 22.73 28.34
N GLU A 756 2.35 22.82 28.88
CA GLU A 756 3.09 24.05 29.19
C GLU A 756 4.30 24.21 28.26
N VAL A 757 4.55 25.44 27.84
CA VAL A 757 5.80 25.84 27.18
C VAL A 757 6.51 26.87 28.04
N ASP A 758 7.73 26.55 28.47
CA ASP A 758 8.65 27.43 29.20
C ASP A 758 9.67 28.01 28.22
N PHE A 759 9.67 29.33 28.05
CA PHE A 759 10.60 30.01 27.13
C PHE A 759 11.99 30.28 27.72
N GLY A 760 12.18 30.06 29.04
CA GLY A 760 13.42 30.34 29.75
C GLY A 760 13.65 31.86 30.04
N ALA A 761 12.87 32.72 29.43
CA ALA A 761 12.87 34.15 29.62
C ALA A 761 11.53 34.74 29.15
N ASP A 762 11.23 35.97 29.60
CA ASP A 762 10.02 36.67 29.18
C ASP A 762 9.96 36.87 27.67
N LYS A 763 8.87 36.42 27.06
CA LYS A 763 8.51 36.62 25.64
C LYS A 763 7.17 37.31 25.53
N SER A 764 7.01 38.16 24.53
CA SER A 764 5.71 38.74 24.19
C SER A 764 5.03 37.83 23.17
N PHE A 765 3.71 37.53 23.39
CA PHE A 765 2.91 36.74 22.48
C PHE A 765 1.42 37.03 22.61
N ASN A 766 0.66 36.85 21.53
CA ASN A 766 -0.78 37.09 21.47
C ASN A 766 -1.52 36.10 20.58
N LYS A 767 -0.81 35.11 20.04
CA LYS A 767 -1.38 34.09 19.13
C LYS A 767 -0.79 32.71 19.37
N ILE A 768 -1.68 31.74 19.48
CA ILE A 768 -1.32 30.30 19.57
C ILE A 768 -2.08 29.54 18.48
N GLU A 769 -1.44 28.56 17.90
CA GLU A 769 -2.06 27.55 17.05
C GLU A 769 -1.79 26.17 17.64
N LEU A 770 -2.86 25.38 17.79
CA LEU A 770 -2.83 24.01 18.31
C LEU A 770 -3.16 23.04 17.19
N ALA A 771 -2.26 22.15 16.85
CA ALA A 771 -2.51 21.02 16.00
C ALA A 771 -3.11 19.89 16.87
N ILE A 772 -4.44 19.84 16.98
CA ILE A 772 -5.14 18.90 17.86
C ILE A 772 -5.16 17.52 17.21
N TYR A 773 -4.62 16.54 17.92
CA TYR A 773 -4.61 15.14 17.50
C TYR A 773 -5.94 14.45 17.83
N ASP A 774 -6.41 13.58 16.93
CA ASP A 774 -7.64 12.79 17.05
C ASP A 774 -7.46 11.43 16.40
N ASP A 775 -7.46 10.36 17.18
CA ASP A 775 -7.44 8.97 16.69
C ASP A 775 -8.84 8.35 16.59
N ARG A 776 -9.89 9.16 16.83
CA ARG A 776 -11.30 8.76 16.89
C ARG A 776 -11.60 7.66 17.93
N GLY A 777 -10.65 7.39 18.80
CA GLY A 777 -10.69 6.36 19.83
C GLY A 777 -10.44 6.91 21.22
N GLY A 778 -9.29 6.57 21.81
CA GLY A 778 -8.90 6.99 23.15
C GLY A 778 -8.42 8.44 23.26
N VAL A 779 -8.01 9.06 22.16
CA VAL A 779 -7.61 10.48 22.09
C VAL A 779 -8.51 11.21 21.12
N GLN A 780 -9.23 12.24 21.61
CA GLN A 780 -10.20 13.02 20.85
C GLN A 780 -10.05 14.51 21.15
N PRO A 781 -10.61 15.41 20.30
CA PRO A 781 -10.63 16.82 20.61
C PRO A 781 -11.23 17.09 21.98
N PRO A 782 -10.63 18.01 22.80
CA PRO A 782 -11.20 18.37 24.09
C PRO A 782 -12.55 19.06 23.90
N THR A 783 -13.41 19.03 24.93
CA THR A 783 -14.67 19.79 24.92
C THR A 783 -14.43 21.28 24.98
N ASN A 784 -13.36 21.68 25.67
CA ASN A 784 -12.90 23.06 25.78
C ASN A 784 -11.40 23.10 26.06
N TYR A 785 -10.79 24.26 25.82
CA TYR A 785 -9.44 24.57 26.29
C TYR A 785 -9.33 26.04 26.67
N GLU A 786 -8.41 26.36 27.61
CA GLU A 786 -8.10 27.68 28.11
C GLU A 786 -6.61 27.95 28.01
N VAL A 787 -6.24 29.19 27.80
CA VAL A 787 -4.85 29.64 27.77
C VAL A 787 -4.51 30.43 29.01
N GLN A 788 -3.43 30.04 29.69
CA GLN A 788 -2.95 30.69 30.89
C GLN A 788 -1.47 31.04 30.73
N PHE A 789 -1.06 32.18 31.28
CA PHE A 789 0.32 32.62 31.32
C PHE A 789 0.83 32.78 32.75
N TRP A 790 2.14 32.60 32.96
CA TRP A 790 2.78 32.79 34.27
C TRP A 790 3.12 34.27 34.47
N ASN A 791 2.53 34.91 35.49
CA ASN A 791 2.79 36.33 35.79
C ASN A 791 3.97 36.59 36.74
N GLY A 792 4.74 35.52 37.07
CA GLY A 792 5.82 35.55 38.07
C GLY A 792 5.49 34.95 39.41
N SER A 793 4.16 34.83 39.74
CA SER A 793 3.69 34.26 41.00
C SER A 793 2.54 33.27 40.88
N GLU A 794 1.71 33.41 39.90
CA GLU A 794 0.53 32.56 39.67
C GLU A 794 0.17 32.46 38.19
N TRP A 795 -0.64 31.46 37.84
CA TRP A 795 -1.19 31.28 36.49
C TRP A 795 -2.43 32.19 36.33
N LYS A 796 -2.45 33.01 35.29
CA LYS A 796 -3.56 33.88 34.92
C LYS A 796 -4.08 33.59 33.53
N GLU A 797 -5.39 33.65 33.35
CA GLU A 797 -6.01 33.53 32.04
C GLU A 797 -5.70 34.74 31.16
N VAL A 798 -5.56 34.52 29.84
CA VAL A 798 -5.41 35.58 28.87
C VAL A 798 -6.73 36.33 28.65
N LEU A 799 -6.64 37.62 28.35
CA LEU A 799 -7.83 38.48 28.13
C LEU A 799 -8.19 38.54 26.64
N SER A 800 -9.48 38.84 26.35
CA SER A 800 -10.00 38.96 24.98
C SER A 800 -9.76 37.68 24.13
N PHE A 801 -9.98 36.56 24.73
CA PHE A 801 -9.71 35.22 24.15
C PHE A 801 -10.68 34.89 23.01
N LYS A 802 -10.17 34.67 21.80
CA LYS A 802 -10.94 34.31 20.60
C LYS A 802 -10.39 33.01 20.00
N LYS A 803 -11.28 32.06 19.71
CA LYS A 803 -10.97 30.76 19.07
C LYS A 803 -11.47 30.69 17.63
N LEU A 804 -10.69 30.07 16.76
CA LEU A 804 -11.07 29.76 15.40
C LEU A 804 -10.51 28.37 15.02
N PRO A 805 -11.34 27.33 14.89
CA PRO A 805 -12.80 27.30 15.09
C PRO A 805 -13.20 27.56 16.55
N GLU A 806 -14.46 27.95 16.79
CA GLU A 806 -14.99 28.23 18.13
C GLU A 806 -14.94 26.99 19.05
N LYS A 807 -15.32 25.84 18.51
CA LYS A 807 -15.18 24.54 19.18
C LYS A 807 -13.92 23.82 18.69
N PRO A 808 -13.18 23.11 19.58
CA PRO A 808 -12.00 22.35 19.20
C PRO A 808 -12.30 21.29 18.13
N ILE A 809 -11.44 21.22 17.10
CA ILE A 809 -11.56 20.22 16.03
C ILE A 809 -10.22 19.48 15.88
N GLY A 810 -10.28 18.15 15.82
CA GLY A 810 -9.13 17.29 15.61
C GLY A 810 -8.68 17.21 14.15
N GLY A 811 -7.44 16.77 13.93
CA GLY A 811 -6.87 16.60 12.61
C GLY A 811 -6.59 17.92 11.86
N GLN A 812 -6.55 19.04 12.56
CA GLN A 812 -6.25 20.36 12.00
C GLN A 812 -5.72 21.33 13.04
N PHE A 813 -5.28 22.52 12.58
CA PHE A 813 -4.90 23.64 13.45
C PHE A 813 -6.13 24.35 14.01
N ASN A 814 -6.06 24.69 15.29
CA ASN A 814 -7.03 25.52 16.01
C ASN A 814 -6.31 26.80 16.45
N LYS A 815 -6.69 27.94 15.87
CA LYS A 815 -6.07 29.25 16.12
C LYS A 815 -6.71 29.95 17.30
N ILE A 816 -5.88 30.56 18.14
CA ILE A 816 -6.26 31.33 19.31
C ILE A 816 -5.58 32.67 19.23
N THR A 817 -6.34 33.77 19.45
CA THR A 817 -5.82 35.10 19.57
C THR A 817 -6.32 35.76 20.86
N PHE A 818 -5.50 36.61 21.47
CA PHE A 818 -5.82 37.29 22.75
C PHE A 818 -5.03 38.59 22.88
N THR A 819 -5.35 39.39 23.89
CA THR A 819 -4.57 40.58 24.20
C THR A 819 -3.11 40.22 24.47
N PRO A 820 -2.12 40.90 23.84
CA PRO A 820 -0.70 40.59 24.03
C PRO A 820 -0.29 40.49 25.50
N VAL A 821 0.42 39.43 25.84
CA VAL A 821 0.99 39.21 27.17
C VAL A 821 2.50 39.07 27.08
N LYS A 822 3.20 39.41 28.15
CA LYS A 822 4.66 39.17 28.31
C LYS A 822 4.85 38.25 29.50
N ALA A 823 5.42 37.04 29.25
CA ALA A 823 5.61 36.02 30.25
C ALA A 823 6.75 35.06 29.90
N SER A 824 7.33 34.39 30.90
CA SER A 824 8.31 33.36 30.71
C SER A 824 7.70 32.00 30.38
N LYS A 825 6.39 31.78 30.66
CA LYS A 825 5.69 30.52 30.43
C LYS A 825 4.25 30.74 30.00
N VAL A 826 3.76 29.82 29.21
CA VAL A 826 2.37 29.71 28.83
C VAL A 826 1.92 28.25 28.93
N ARG A 827 0.66 28.02 29.30
CA ARG A 827 0.07 26.67 29.22
C ARG A 827 -1.33 26.70 28.63
N VAL A 828 -1.70 25.61 28.00
CA VAL A 828 -3.06 25.34 27.54
C VAL A 828 -3.64 24.23 28.41
N VAL A 829 -4.79 24.48 29.00
CA VAL A 829 -5.52 23.55 29.85
C VAL A 829 -6.67 22.96 29.05
N PHE A 830 -6.70 21.64 28.88
CA PHE A 830 -7.68 20.92 28.06
C PHE A 830 -8.70 20.22 28.94
N THR A 831 -9.98 20.50 28.75
CA THR A 831 -11.09 19.76 29.38
C THR A 831 -11.45 18.58 28.47
N HIS A 832 -11.34 17.36 29.02
CA HIS A 832 -11.49 16.14 28.22
C HIS A 832 -12.93 15.87 27.74
N ALA A 833 -13.07 15.13 26.65
CA ALA A 833 -14.34 14.69 26.09
C ALA A 833 -14.76 13.33 26.66
N GLY A 834 -15.47 13.32 27.78
CA GLY A 834 -15.97 12.09 28.41
C GLY A 834 -14.83 11.15 28.85
N LYS A 835 -14.76 9.94 28.26
CA LYS A 835 -13.69 8.95 28.53
C LYS A 835 -12.45 9.17 27.69
N ALA A 836 -12.55 9.85 26.55
CA ALA A 836 -11.42 10.17 25.71
C ALA A 836 -10.51 11.21 26.36
N ARG A 837 -9.25 11.24 25.97
CA ARG A 837 -8.23 12.17 26.45
C ARG A 837 -7.79 13.11 25.35
N SER A 838 -7.05 14.16 25.69
CA SER A 838 -6.61 15.17 24.73
C SER A 838 -5.21 14.88 24.20
N GLY A 839 -4.93 15.34 22.97
CA GLY A 839 -3.63 15.23 22.34
C GLY A 839 -3.32 16.45 21.46
N VAL A 840 -2.04 16.79 21.36
CA VAL A 840 -1.53 17.88 20.53
C VAL A 840 -0.31 17.37 19.77
N SER A 841 -0.34 17.46 18.44
CA SER A 841 0.82 17.16 17.59
C SER A 841 1.83 18.29 17.62
N GLU A 842 1.37 19.56 17.60
CA GLU A 842 2.25 20.72 17.65
C GLU A 842 1.54 21.92 18.27
N ILE A 843 2.27 22.73 19.04
CA ILE A 843 1.87 24.05 19.52
C ILE A 843 2.81 25.10 18.95
N LEU A 844 2.25 26.10 18.29
CA LEU A 844 2.99 27.21 17.71
C LEU A 844 2.56 28.51 18.37
N ILE A 845 3.50 29.43 18.63
CA ILE A 845 3.25 30.64 19.42
C ILE A 845 3.94 31.84 18.76
N TRP A 846 3.17 32.94 18.55
CA TRP A 846 3.68 34.18 17.96
C TRP A 846 3.24 35.43 18.72
N ASN A 847 3.97 36.52 18.42
CA ASN A 847 3.58 37.85 18.68
C ASN A 847 3.32 38.54 17.31
N ASP A 848 2.06 38.54 16.88
CA ASP A 848 1.61 39.14 15.59
C ASP A 848 1.24 40.61 15.76
#